data_c5a7b4fdc4995807ec67d2dff5743371
#
_entry.id   c5a7b4fdc4995807ec67d2dff5743371
#
_cell.length_a   1.000
_cell.length_b   1.000
_cell.length_c   1.000
_cell.angle_alpha   90.00
_cell.angle_beta   90.00
_cell.angle_gamma   90.00
#
_symmetry.space_group_name_H-M   'P 1'
#
loop_
_entity.id
_entity.type
_entity.pdbx_description
1 polymer ?
#
loop_
_entity_poly.entity_id
_entity_poly.type
_entity_poly.pdbx_seq_one_letter_code
_entity_poly.pdbx_strand_id
1 'polypeptide(L)'
;MLAAAAAARRHWQGRQRCVVLDTDFQQGQSFIQLWRAFREDREDREDRQDRNDLENDKNAARCERLHVVAMLPTALKQEDLICTARPADDAPYGELLVNAWPNLTPGFHSLSFDEDSVQLLLCNGPVGRQLSELVARVDVFFVHGHLLSDSALADPSRLAKALAKVFARLAAEGAVVIAKDEAASVAGDVALALRKALSDQGFVIEPNTADVTNTSTNNNTITARFVPRFQPKRAPARLHAQLSSARHAVIVGAGLAGSSAAWALAVQGWTSTVFERHSSAAQEGSGNAGGIFHGVIHAQDGLHARFNRAASIEAAKAVRHAIAHDGVAGAADGLLRLETELSPFAMQAVLEGCSLTPNYAKAISAAEASKLSGLRLKHAAWHYAEGGWVEPAGLVRSYLARAGSRSTLRTNSVVTSLQRSDGGWQLLNAEGDLLEEAEVVVLANADDAARLLSTLAPQALAALQQVRGQLSQMPSHTPGLPNSHLPLTGAGYLLPSWKGQTLFGATSNEGDTDSAVRLRDHANNLAQLAKLTQIPAVAELTSNGFQGRTAWRCVAPDRLPVIGGVPLKTQALIDQPRLMARYPGLFVYTALGSRGITWSALGGQTLAAWVTGSPSPIEACLLDAVDPARFTARRVRGLQRNQASGKVAAV
;
A
#
# COMPACT_ATOMS: atom_id res chain seq x y z
N MET A 1 -22.36 10.75 19.74
CA MET A 1 -21.89 10.41 18.38
C MET A 1 -22.25 11.46 17.32
N LEU A 2 -23.48 12.00 17.27
CA LEU A 2 -23.83 13.14 16.39
C LEU A 2 -22.91 14.36 16.59
N ALA A 3 -22.45 14.63 17.81
CA ALA A 3 -21.49 15.70 18.09
C ALA A 3 -20.11 15.49 17.44
N ALA A 4 -19.71 14.25 17.18
CA ALA A 4 -18.44 13.93 16.54
C ALA A 4 -18.47 14.21 15.03
N ALA A 5 -19.55 13.81 14.35
CA ALA A 5 -19.77 14.12 12.93
C ALA A 5 -19.93 15.64 12.73
N ALA A 6 -20.67 16.33 13.61
CA ALA A 6 -20.82 17.79 13.57
C ALA A 6 -19.48 18.53 13.82
N ALA A 7 -18.62 18.00 14.70
CA ALA A 7 -17.30 18.56 14.91
C ALA A 7 -16.39 18.34 13.70
N ALA A 8 -16.38 17.14 13.10
CA ALA A 8 -15.65 16.85 11.88
C ALA A 8 -16.13 17.76 10.72
N ARG A 9 -17.44 17.94 10.57
CA ARG A 9 -18.04 18.82 9.54
C ARG A 9 -17.47 20.25 9.59
N ARG A 10 -17.26 20.82 10.77
CA ARG A 10 -16.62 22.13 10.93
C ARG A 10 -15.15 22.16 10.51
N HIS A 11 -14.47 20.99 10.55
CA HIS A 11 -13.05 20.88 10.23
C HIS A 11 -12.76 20.56 8.77
N TRP A 12 -13.67 19.97 8.02
CA TRP A 12 -13.43 19.75 6.60
C TRP A 12 -13.81 20.92 5.70
N GLN A 13 -14.59 21.90 6.21
CA GLN A 13 -14.90 23.12 5.48
C GLN A 13 -13.62 23.91 5.16
N GLY A 14 -13.47 24.35 3.90
CA GLY A 14 -12.29 25.06 3.44
C GLY A 14 -11.03 24.22 3.25
N ARG A 15 -11.11 22.90 3.40
CA ARG A 15 -9.99 21.95 3.19
C ARG A 15 -10.30 21.03 2.03
N GLN A 16 -9.29 20.72 1.24
CA GLN A 16 -9.44 19.76 0.13
C GLN A 16 -9.57 18.33 0.63
N ARG A 17 -9.00 18.03 1.78
CA ARG A 17 -8.99 16.72 2.44
C ARG A 17 -9.13 16.88 3.94
N CYS A 18 -9.90 15.99 4.55
CA CYS A 18 -9.98 15.84 6.00
C CYS A 18 -9.55 14.43 6.41
N VAL A 19 -8.68 14.34 7.41
CA VAL A 19 -8.23 13.07 7.99
C VAL A 19 -8.74 12.97 9.41
N VAL A 20 -9.57 11.96 9.67
CA VAL A 20 -10.12 11.64 10.98
C VAL A 20 -9.45 10.38 11.52
N LEU A 21 -8.97 10.40 12.76
CA LEU A 21 -8.49 9.22 13.46
C LEU A 21 -9.50 8.82 14.52
N ASP A 22 -10.02 7.60 14.41
CA ASP A 22 -10.88 6.96 15.39
C ASP A 22 -10.07 5.92 16.18
N THR A 23 -10.00 6.05 17.50
CA THR A 23 -9.20 5.15 18.35
C THR A 23 -9.87 3.80 18.59
N ASP A 24 -11.12 3.62 18.19
CA ASP A 24 -11.82 2.34 18.22
C ASP A 24 -12.93 2.27 17.16
N PHE A 25 -12.72 1.43 16.17
CA PHE A 25 -13.67 1.22 15.09
C PHE A 25 -15.01 0.65 15.54
N GLN A 26 -15.01 -0.15 16.63
CA GLN A 26 -16.18 -0.93 17.08
C GLN A 26 -16.80 -1.73 15.91
N GLN A 27 -18.05 -1.51 15.55
CA GLN A 27 -18.71 -2.11 14.38
C GLN A 27 -18.94 -1.09 13.25
N GLY A 28 -18.14 -0.02 13.18
CA GLY A 28 -18.15 0.97 12.12
C GLY A 28 -19.21 2.07 12.26
N GLN A 29 -19.90 2.19 13.39
CA GLN A 29 -20.95 3.20 13.56
C GLN A 29 -20.43 4.63 13.38
N SER A 30 -19.30 4.98 14.01
CA SER A 30 -18.70 6.31 13.87
C SER A 30 -18.29 6.60 12.41
N PHE A 31 -17.71 5.60 11.74
CA PHE A 31 -17.33 5.71 10.32
C PHE A 31 -18.54 5.97 9.42
N ILE A 32 -19.61 5.19 9.58
CA ILE A 32 -20.83 5.31 8.77
C ILE A 32 -21.45 6.71 8.96
N GLN A 33 -21.51 7.22 10.18
CA GLN A 33 -22.06 8.57 10.45
C GLN A 33 -21.19 9.67 9.84
N LEU A 34 -19.86 9.55 9.88
CA LEU A 34 -18.94 10.46 9.21
C LEU A 34 -19.12 10.42 7.69
N TRP A 35 -19.22 9.22 7.13
CA TRP A 35 -19.42 9.01 5.70
C TRP A 35 -20.74 9.65 5.22
N ARG A 36 -21.86 9.33 5.90
CA ARG A 36 -23.16 9.93 5.60
C ARG A 36 -23.10 11.45 5.68
N ALA A 37 -22.59 12.02 6.77
CA ALA A 37 -22.52 13.47 6.95
C ALA A 37 -21.63 14.15 5.88
N PHE A 38 -20.56 13.47 5.42
CA PHE A 38 -19.71 13.96 4.36
C PHE A 38 -20.42 13.95 3.00
N ARG A 39 -21.19 12.91 2.71
CA ARG A 39 -21.98 12.80 1.49
C ARG A 39 -23.11 13.84 1.45
N GLU A 40 -23.88 13.97 2.53
CA GLU A 40 -24.92 15.00 2.66
C GLU A 40 -24.36 16.42 2.45
N ASP A 41 -23.20 16.75 3.04
CA ASP A 41 -22.55 18.05 2.85
C ASP A 41 -22.14 18.30 1.39
N ARG A 42 -21.82 17.25 0.63
CA ARG A 42 -21.50 17.35 -0.80
C ARG A 42 -22.76 17.57 -1.64
N GLU A 43 -23.82 16.81 -1.40
CA GLU A 43 -25.10 16.90 -2.10
C GLU A 43 -25.76 18.26 -1.86
N ASP A 44 -25.83 18.75 -0.61
CA ASP A 44 -26.34 20.07 -0.26
C ASP A 44 -25.63 21.23 -0.99
N ARG A 45 -24.34 21.07 -1.27
CA ARG A 45 -23.54 22.09 -1.96
C ARG A 45 -23.70 22.03 -3.48
N GLU A 46 -23.87 20.85 -4.06
CA GLU A 46 -24.16 20.67 -5.48
C GLU A 46 -25.50 21.34 -5.83
N ASP A 47 -26.53 21.14 -5.02
CA ASP A 47 -27.84 21.77 -5.16
C ASP A 47 -27.79 23.32 -5.06
N ARG A 48 -26.89 23.88 -4.24
CA ARG A 48 -26.70 25.33 -4.11
C ARG A 48 -25.91 25.91 -5.28
N GLN A 49 -24.95 25.17 -5.85
CA GLN A 49 -24.21 25.60 -7.05
C GLN A 49 -25.14 25.71 -8.27
N ASP A 50 -26.06 24.77 -8.43
CA ASP A 50 -27.04 24.76 -9.52
C ASP A 50 -28.05 25.93 -9.42
N ARG A 51 -28.26 26.48 -8.20
CA ARG A 51 -29.15 27.62 -7.95
C ARG A 51 -28.48 29.00 -8.06
N ASN A 52 -27.21 29.10 -8.48
CA ASN A 52 -26.44 30.35 -8.54
C ASN A 52 -26.35 31.16 -7.22
N ASP A 53 -26.62 30.54 -6.08
CA ASP A 53 -26.62 31.22 -4.76
C ASP A 53 -25.20 31.46 -4.20
N LEU A 54 -24.14 31.20 -4.97
CA LEU A 54 -22.75 31.20 -4.51
C LEU A 54 -21.88 32.35 -4.98
N GLU A 55 -22.47 33.49 -5.42
CA GLU A 55 -21.61 34.66 -5.79
C GLU A 55 -20.74 35.20 -4.64
N ASN A 56 -21.07 34.89 -3.39
CA ASN A 56 -20.34 35.36 -2.20
C ASN A 56 -19.44 34.31 -1.52
N ASP A 57 -19.45 33.04 -1.92
CA ASP A 57 -18.69 31.95 -1.23
C ASP A 57 -17.57 31.34 -2.08
N LYS A 58 -17.04 32.11 -3.03
CA LYS A 58 -15.96 31.70 -3.95
C LYS A 58 -14.65 31.28 -3.25
N ASN A 59 -14.55 31.45 -1.92
CA ASN A 59 -13.33 31.13 -1.14
C ASN A 59 -13.42 29.92 -0.23
N ALA A 60 -14.56 29.23 -0.12
CA ALA A 60 -14.64 28.00 0.67
C ALA A 60 -14.27 26.79 -0.19
N ALA A 61 -13.00 26.42 -0.22
CA ALA A 61 -12.55 25.20 -0.88
C ALA A 61 -13.39 24.00 -0.39
N ARG A 62 -13.98 23.25 -1.34
CA ARG A 62 -14.77 22.04 -1.06
C ARG A 62 -13.84 20.95 -0.54
N CYS A 63 -14.24 20.23 0.52
CA CYS A 63 -13.56 19.01 0.91
C CYS A 63 -13.88 17.90 -0.11
N GLU A 64 -12.88 17.51 -0.86
CA GLU A 64 -13.04 16.52 -1.92
C GLU A 64 -12.90 15.08 -1.39
N ARG A 65 -12.19 14.90 -0.26
CA ARG A 65 -11.84 13.58 0.28
C ARG A 65 -11.90 13.51 1.79
N LEU A 66 -12.57 12.48 2.27
CA LEU A 66 -12.59 12.08 3.68
C LEU A 66 -11.73 10.83 3.86
N HIS A 67 -10.70 10.91 4.68
CA HIS A 67 -9.93 9.76 5.14
C HIS A 67 -10.27 9.47 6.59
N VAL A 68 -10.72 8.27 6.88
CA VAL A 68 -10.91 7.79 8.25
C VAL A 68 -9.86 6.72 8.53
N VAL A 69 -9.04 6.94 9.55
CA VAL A 69 -8.09 5.96 10.08
C VAL A 69 -8.70 5.41 11.35
N ALA A 70 -8.99 4.12 11.40
CA ALA A 70 -9.67 3.50 12.53
C ALA A 70 -8.84 2.39 13.15
N MET A 71 -8.66 2.44 14.47
CA MET A 71 -7.98 1.38 15.22
C MET A 71 -8.93 0.21 15.44
N LEU A 72 -8.42 -0.98 15.17
CA LEU A 72 -9.16 -2.23 15.32
C LEU A 72 -8.35 -3.18 16.21
N PRO A 73 -8.52 -3.07 17.55
CA PRO A 73 -7.72 -3.83 18.51
C PRO A 73 -7.92 -5.34 18.40
N THR A 74 -9.12 -5.76 18.01
CA THR A 74 -9.51 -7.15 17.78
C THR A 74 -10.10 -7.29 16.38
N ALA A 75 -9.62 -8.26 15.62
CA ALA A 75 -10.14 -8.52 14.28
C ALA A 75 -11.62 -8.88 14.32
N LEU A 76 -12.45 -8.12 13.61
CA LEU A 76 -13.88 -8.37 13.44
C LEU A 76 -14.10 -9.27 12.23
N LYS A 77 -15.05 -10.19 12.35
CA LYS A 77 -15.54 -10.94 11.22
C LYS A 77 -16.63 -10.16 10.50
N GLN A 78 -16.86 -10.46 9.24
CA GLN A 78 -17.95 -9.87 8.47
C GLN A 78 -19.32 -10.11 9.14
N GLU A 79 -19.51 -11.26 9.76
CA GLU A 79 -20.72 -11.65 10.50
C GLU A 79 -21.02 -10.68 11.65
N ASP A 80 -19.99 -10.21 12.37
CA ASP A 80 -20.12 -9.26 13.48
C ASP A 80 -20.72 -7.91 13.00
N LEU A 81 -20.41 -7.52 11.76
CA LEU A 81 -20.95 -6.31 11.13
C LEU A 81 -22.40 -6.50 10.65
N ILE A 82 -22.75 -7.70 10.15
CA ILE A 82 -24.10 -8.03 9.69
C ILE A 82 -25.07 -8.00 10.86
N CYS A 83 -24.68 -8.57 12.01
CA CYS A 83 -25.51 -8.66 13.21
C CYS A 83 -25.71 -7.31 13.92
N THR A 84 -25.00 -6.25 13.51
CA THR A 84 -25.10 -4.95 14.16
C THR A 84 -26.37 -4.22 13.73
N ALA A 85 -27.28 -3.96 14.67
CA ALA A 85 -28.46 -3.13 14.43
C ALA A 85 -28.04 -1.68 14.11
N ARG A 86 -28.57 -1.12 13.02
CA ARG A 86 -28.28 0.25 12.55
C ARG A 86 -29.59 1.02 12.37
N PRO A 87 -29.56 2.36 12.59
CA PRO A 87 -30.65 3.23 12.15
C PRO A 87 -30.96 3.05 10.66
N ALA A 88 -32.20 3.27 10.24
CA ALA A 88 -32.61 3.09 8.86
C ALA A 88 -31.76 3.92 7.87
N ASP A 89 -31.41 5.15 8.23
CA ASP A 89 -30.60 6.04 7.40
C ASP A 89 -29.13 5.56 7.26
N ASP A 90 -28.63 4.75 8.19
CA ASP A 90 -27.26 4.22 8.18
C ASP A 90 -27.19 2.82 7.50
N ALA A 91 -28.34 2.16 7.27
CA ALA A 91 -28.39 0.80 6.75
C ALA A 91 -27.74 0.64 5.37
N PRO A 92 -27.95 1.51 4.36
CA PRO A 92 -27.31 1.39 3.04
C PRO A 92 -25.78 1.47 3.12
N TYR A 93 -25.25 2.35 3.95
CA TYR A 93 -23.80 2.48 4.18
C TYR A 93 -23.24 1.24 4.90
N GLY A 94 -24.03 0.69 5.83
CA GLY A 94 -23.69 -0.57 6.50
C GLY A 94 -23.56 -1.74 5.56
N GLU A 95 -24.48 -1.89 4.59
CA GLU A 95 -24.41 -2.93 3.56
C GLU A 95 -23.18 -2.78 2.66
N LEU A 96 -22.88 -1.56 2.22
CA LEU A 96 -21.67 -1.28 1.44
C LEU A 96 -20.39 -1.63 2.21
N LEU A 97 -20.34 -1.31 3.52
CA LEU A 97 -19.21 -1.65 4.38
C LEU A 97 -19.06 -3.16 4.54
N VAL A 98 -20.15 -3.89 4.79
CA VAL A 98 -20.17 -5.35 4.89
C VAL A 98 -19.67 -6.00 3.60
N ASN A 99 -20.15 -5.55 2.45
CA ASN A 99 -19.77 -6.09 1.14
C ASN A 99 -18.28 -5.84 0.81
N ALA A 100 -17.73 -4.72 1.28
CA ALA A 100 -16.31 -4.37 1.09
C ALA A 100 -15.37 -4.95 2.16
N TRP A 101 -15.91 -5.65 3.19
CA TRP A 101 -15.13 -6.08 4.34
C TRP A 101 -14.01 -7.06 3.96
N PRO A 102 -12.74 -6.77 4.32
CA PRO A 102 -11.61 -7.59 3.90
C PRO A 102 -11.42 -8.81 4.82
N ASN A 103 -10.70 -9.80 4.32
CA ASN A 103 -10.12 -10.84 5.16
C ASN A 103 -8.99 -10.24 6.01
N LEU A 104 -9.32 -9.87 7.24
CA LEU A 104 -8.39 -9.18 8.15
C LEU A 104 -7.20 -10.06 8.51
N THR A 105 -6.01 -9.48 8.37
CA THR A 105 -4.74 -10.00 8.88
C THR A 105 -4.10 -8.92 9.78
N PRO A 106 -3.12 -9.24 10.63
CA PRO A 106 -2.40 -8.20 11.37
C PRO A 106 -1.78 -7.16 10.44
N GLY A 107 -2.02 -5.87 10.69
CA GLY A 107 -1.52 -4.74 9.88
C GLY A 107 -2.62 -3.82 9.37
N PHE A 108 -2.32 -3.07 8.33
CA PHE A 108 -3.22 -2.05 7.77
C PHE A 108 -4.00 -2.58 6.57
N HIS A 109 -5.28 -2.19 6.47
CA HIS A 109 -6.19 -2.55 5.38
C HIS A 109 -6.92 -1.31 4.87
N SER A 110 -6.82 -1.03 3.57
CA SER A 110 -7.48 0.10 2.94
C SER A 110 -8.79 -0.29 2.28
N LEU A 111 -9.83 0.49 2.50
CA LEU A 111 -11.13 0.39 1.83
C LEU A 111 -11.47 1.74 1.20
N SER A 112 -12.23 1.73 0.12
CA SER A 112 -12.58 2.92 -0.64
C SER A 112 -14.06 2.88 -1.00
N PHE A 113 -14.72 4.04 -0.92
CA PHE A 113 -16.16 4.21 -1.13
C PHE A 113 -16.43 5.51 -1.89
N ASP A 114 -17.63 5.66 -2.44
CA ASP A 114 -18.10 6.87 -3.14
C ASP A 114 -17.05 7.38 -4.16
N GLU A 115 -16.74 6.53 -5.15
CA GLU A 115 -15.77 6.84 -6.21
C GLU A 115 -14.42 7.32 -5.66
N ASP A 116 -13.93 6.64 -4.62
CA ASP A 116 -12.67 6.90 -3.92
C ASP A 116 -12.64 8.24 -3.13
N SER A 117 -13.77 8.93 -2.96
CA SER A 117 -13.83 10.17 -2.17
C SER A 117 -13.85 9.92 -0.66
N VAL A 118 -14.27 8.73 -0.22
CA VAL A 118 -14.24 8.29 1.18
C VAL A 118 -13.32 7.08 1.31
N GLN A 119 -12.29 7.20 2.12
CA GLN A 119 -11.30 6.15 2.34
C GLN A 119 -11.25 5.76 3.82
N LEU A 120 -11.25 4.46 4.09
CA LEU A 120 -11.13 3.89 5.42
C LEU A 120 -9.84 3.07 5.51
N LEU A 121 -8.96 3.43 6.43
CA LEU A 121 -7.77 2.68 6.79
C LEU A 121 -7.98 2.00 8.13
N LEU A 122 -8.20 0.69 8.11
CA LEU A 122 -8.31 -0.15 9.30
C LEU A 122 -6.92 -0.55 9.78
N CYS A 123 -6.58 -0.24 11.03
CA CYS A 123 -5.32 -0.59 11.67
C CYS A 123 -5.54 -1.77 12.62
N ASN A 124 -5.44 -3.01 12.11
CA ASN A 124 -5.74 -4.23 12.85
C ASN A 124 -4.57 -4.68 13.74
N GLY A 125 -4.80 -4.70 15.05
CA GLY A 125 -3.86 -5.14 16.08
C GLY A 125 -3.80 -4.21 17.29
N PRO A 126 -2.89 -4.43 18.27
CA PRO A 126 -2.81 -3.66 19.50
C PRO A 126 -2.67 -2.16 19.25
N VAL A 127 -3.59 -1.35 19.80
CA VAL A 127 -3.74 0.09 19.50
C VAL A 127 -2.43 0.87 19.67
N GLY A 128 -1.70 0.66 20.76
CA GLY A 128 -0.44 1.35 21.02
C GLY A 128 0.63 1.09 19.96
N ARG A 129 0.70 -0.14 19.44
CA ARG A 129 1.58 -0.51 18.34
C ARG A 129 1.12 0.14 17.04
N GLN A 130 -0.16 0.03 16.70
CA GLN A 130 -0.70 0.58 15.46
C GLN A 130 -0.56 2.10 15.41
N LEU A 131 -0.86 2.79 16.51
CA LEU A 131 -0.65 4.23 16.62
C LEU A 131 0.83 4.62 16.45
N SER A 132 1.78 3.84 16.97
CA SER A 132 3.22 4.13 16.81
C SER A 132 3.70 3.95 15.36
N GLU A 133 3.11 3.03 14.63
CA GLU A 133 3.41 2.70 13.24
C GLU A 133 2.63 3.56 12.22
N LEU A 134 1.61 4.28 12.65
CA LEU A 134 0.81 5.13 11.77
C LEU A 134 1.62 6.32 11.28
N VAL A 135 1.56 6.57 9.96
CA VAL A 135 2.11 7.75 9.29
C VAL A 135 0.97 8.49 8.60
N ALA A 136 0.52 9.58 9.22
CA ALA A 136 -0.60 10.40 8.77
C ALA A 136 -0.46 11.84 9.31
N ARG A 137 -1.22 12.78 8.72
CA ARG A 137 -1.55 14.09 9.25
C ARG A 137 -3.03 14.10 9.57
N VAL A 138 -3.36 14.14 10.85
CA VAL A 138 -4.73 13.98 11.38
C VAL A 138 -5.30 15.35 11.73
N ASP A 139 -6.49 15.62 11.22
CA ASP A 139 -7.23 16.87 11.48
C ASP A 139 -8.15 16.73 12.69
N VAL A 140 -8.75 15.55 12.89
CA VAL A 140 -9.67 15.29 14.01
C VAL A 140 -9.34 13.93 14.64
N PHE A 141 -9.20 13.91 15.95
CA PHE A 141 -9.01 12.70 16.74
C PHE A 141 -10.28 12.41 17.54
N PHE A 142 -10.88 11.23 17.35
CA PHE A 142 -11.91 10.70 18.22
C PHE A 142 -11.28 9.70 19.19
N VAL A 143 -11.39 10.00 20.48
CA VAL A 143 -10.84 9.18 21.55
C VAL A 143 -11.97 8.59 22.36
N HIS A 144 -12.08 7.26 22.34
CA HIS A 144 -13.09 6.52 23.09
C HIS A 144 -12.64 6.31 24.54
N GLY A 145 -13.56 6.46 25.49
CA GLY A 145 -13.27 6.45 26.92
C GLY A 145 -12.70 5.12 27.43
N HIS A 146 -13.11 3.98 26.86
CA HIS A 146 -12.59 2.67 27.26
C HIS A 146 -11.09 2.47 26.94
N LEU A 147 -10.54 3.15 25.93
CA LEU A 147 -9.08 3.15 25.70
C LEU A 147 -8.32 3.73 26.90
N LEU A 148 -8.96 4.64 27.63
CA LEU A 148 -8.38 5.32 28.79
C LEU A 148 -8.62 4.54 30.10
N SER A 149 -9.62 3.65 30.10
CA SER A 149 -10.03 2.86 31.27
C SER A 149 -9.52 1.42 31.26
N ASP A 150 -8.70 1.03 30.28
CA ASP A 150 -8.14 -0.32 30.21
C ASP A 150 -7.30 -0.61 31.46
N SER A 151 -7.89 -1.41 32.34
CA SER A 151 -7.38 -1.74 33.69
C SER A 151 -6.08 -2.55 33.70
N ALA A 152 -5.63 -3.02 32.53
CA ALA A 152 -4.35 -3.71 32.37
C ALA A 152 -3.13 -2.77 32.46
N LEU A 153 -3.33 -1.43 32.43
CA LEU A 153 -2.27 -0.44 32.56
C LEU A 153 -2.27 0.16 33.95
N ALA A 154 -1.29 -0.20 34.77
CA ALA A 154 -1.15 0.19 36.17
C ALA A 154 -1.00 1.71 36.43
N ASP A 155 -0.86 2.56 35.37
CA ASP A 155 -0.66 4.01 35.51
C ASP A 155 -1.38 4.80 34.38
N PRO A 156 -2.59 5.35 34.68
CA PRO A 156 -3.35 6.19 33.74
C PRO A 156 -2.57 7.43 33.23
N SER A 157 -1.72 8.00 34.07
CA SER A 157 -0.91 9.17 33.70
C SER A 157 0.14 8.82 32.63
N ARG A 158 0.69 7.62 32.69
CA ARG A 158 1.65 7.13 31.69
C ARG A 158 0.98 6.91 30.33
N LEU A 159 -0.21 6.33 30.32
CA LEU A 159 -1.00 6.14 29.09
C LEU A 159 -1.38 7.48 28.47
N ALA A 160 -1.93 8.41 29.27
CA ALA A 160 -2.29 9.74 28.81
C ALA A 160 -1.11 10.48 28.16
N LYS A 161 0.08 10.42 28.79
CA LYS A 161 1.30 11.01 28.24
C LYS A 161 1.73 10.35 26.93
N ALA A 162 1.63 9.03 26.82
CA ALA A 162 1.97 8.31 25.59
C ALA A 162 1.03 8.68 24.45
N LEU A 163 -0.28 8.71 24.68
CA LEU A 163 -1.29 9.10 23.70
C LEU A 163 -1.11 10.56 23.26
N ALA A 164 -0.93 11.50 24.20
CA ALA A 164 -0.73 12.91 23.87
C ALA A 164 0.51 13.14 23.00
N LYS A 165 1.62 12.42 23.24
CA LYS A 165 2.82 12.45 22.38
C LYS A 165 2.53 11.93 20.96
N VAL A 166 1.77 10.83 20.84
CA VAL A 166 1.39 10.26 19.55
C VAL A 166 0.47 11.23 18.81
N PHE A 167 -0.53 11.79 19.47
CA PHE A 167 -1.44 12.77 18.87
C PHE A 167 -0.68 14.01 18.39
N ALA A 168 0.20 14.58 19.19
CA ALA A 168 1.03 15.72 18.78
C ALA A 168 1.92 15.39 17.55
N ARG A 169 2.44 14.15 17.46
CA ARG A 169 3.20 13.69 16.29
C ARG A 169 2.35 13.62 15.03
N LEU A 170 1.10 13.17 15.16
CA LEU A 170 0.16 12.96 14.05
C LEU A 170 -0.63 14.22 13.70
N ALA A 171 -0.78 15.18 14.62
CA ALA A 171 -1.65 16.34 14.44
C ALA A 171 -1.25 17.20 13.23
N ALA A 172 -2.23 17.57 12.42
CA ALA A 172 -2.15 18.69 11.51
C ALA A 172 -2.21 20.01 12.30
N GLU A 173 -1.88 21.12 11.67
CA GLU A 173 -2.04 22.44 12.29
C GLU A 173 -3.52 22.71 12.56
N GLY A 174 -3.86 23.14 13.77
CA GLY A 174 -5.24 23.36 14.20
C GLY A 174 -6.06 22.09 14.41
N ALA A 175 -5.42 20.90 14.41
CA ALA A 175 -6.11 19.63 14.68
C ALA A 175 -6.85 19.61 16.01
N VAL A 176 -7.97 18.89 16.08
CA VAL A 176 -8.81 18.82 17.28
C VAL A 176 -8.87 17.41 17.83
N VAL A 177 -8.68 17.27 19.13
CA VAL A 177 -8.95 16.05 19.90
C VAL A 177 -10.32 16.17 20.54
N ILE A 178 -11.16 15.17 20.35
CA ILE A 178 -12.49 15.03 20.99
C ILE A 178 -12.47 13.70 21.74
N ALA A 179 -12.39 13.77 23.06
CA ALA A 179 -12.42 12.59 23.91
C ALA A 179 -13.73 12.54 24.67
N LYS A 180 -14.48 11.44 24.53
CA LYS A 180 -15.71 11.16 25.27
C LYS A 180 -15.41 10.30 26.47
N ASP A 181 -15.94 10.70 27.60
CA ASP A 181 -15.95 9.89 28.80
C ASP A 181 -17.29 9.13 28.89
N GLU A 182 -17.24 7.84 28.64
CA GLU A 182 -18.43 6.97 28.68
C GLU A 182 -18.68 6.32 30.05
N ALA A 183 -17.73 6.46 31.00
CA ALA A 183 -17.81 5.82 32.31
C ALA A 183 -17.75 6.84 33.46
N ALA A 184 -18.88 7.10 34.09
CA ALA A 184 -19.05 8.09 35.15
C ALA A 184 -18.32 7.78 36.48
N SER A 185 -17.59 6.68 36.65
CA SER A 185 -17.14 6.23 37.98
C SER A 185 -15.62 6.08 38.20
N VAL A 186 -14.80 6.08 37.15
CA VAL A 186 -13.31 6.01 37.26
C VAL A 186 -12.64 7.20 36.57
N ALA A 187 -13.41 8.07 35.98
CA ALA A 187 -13.09 9.00 34.94
C ALA A 187 -12.40 10.30 35.36
N GLY A 188 -12.52 10.73 36.61
CA GLY A 188 -12.00 12.05 37.04
C GLY A 188 -10.49 12.17 36.87
N ASP A 189 -9.75 11.19 37.35
CA ASP A 189 -8.27 11.22 37.34
C ASP A 189 -7.68 10.99 35.96
N VAL A 190 -8.30 10.11 35.16
CA VAL A 190 -7.84 9.81 33.78
C VAL A 190 -8.12 10.99 32.85
N ALA A 191 -9.30 11.59 32.93
CA ALA A 191 -9.65 12.77 32.14
C ALA A 191 -8.74 13.96 32.49
N LEU A 192 -8.46 14.17 33.79
CA LEU A 192 -7.54 15.20 34.25
C LEU A 192 -6.10 14.95 33.74
N ALA A 193 -5.64 13.70 33.84
CA ALA A 193 -4.33 13.29 33.31
C ALA A 193 -4.21 13.52 31.80
N LEU A 194 -5.25 13.21 31.03
CA LEU A 194 -5.27 13.45 29.58
C LEU A 194 -5.28 14.94 29.25
N ARG A 195 -6.10 15.75 29.93
CA ARG A 195 -6.10 17.22 29.77
C ARG A 195 -4.72 17.82 30.02
N LYS A 196 -4.07 17.42 31.10
CA LYS A 196 -2.71 17.86 31.42
C LYS A 196 -1.71 17.41 30.37
N ALA A 197 -1.74 16.13 29.99
CA ALA A 197 -0.82 15.58 29.02
C ALA A 197 -0.97 16.22 27.61
N LEU A 198 -2.19 16.51 27.19
CA LEU A 198 -2.46 17.25 25.94
C LEU A 198 -1.91 18.68 26.00
N SER A 199 -2.16 19.40 27.11
CA SER A 199 -1.62 20.76 27.30
C SER A 199 -0.10 20.78 27.26
N ASP A 200 0.56 19.80 27.89
CA ASP A 200 2.03 19.65 27.89
C ASP A 200 2.59 19.41 26.45
N GLN A 201 1.77 18.88 25.53
CA GLN A 201 2.14 18.62 24.15
C GLN A 201 1.67 19.70 23.15
N GLY A 202 1.18 20.85 23.63
CA GLY A 202 0.80 21.99 22.82
C GLY A 202 -0.65 21.98 22.33
N PHE A 203 -1.53 21.24 23.00
CA PHE A 203 -2.96 21.36 22.79
C PHE A 203 -3.55 22.38 23.79
N VAL A 204 -4.38 23.26 23.29
CA VAL A 204 -5.18 24.21 24.09
C VAL A 204 -6.52 23.53 24.37
N ILE A 205 -6.85 23.37 25.65
CA ILE A 205 -8.15 22.82 26.08
C ILE A 205 -9.23 23.88 25.87
N GLU A 206 -10.25 23.54 25.08
CA GLU A 206 -11.39 24.42 24.86
C GLU A 206 -12.38 24.31 26.04
N PRO A 207 -12.96 25.44 26.51
CA PRO A 207 -13.99 25.38 27.53
C PRO A 207 -15.21 24.63 26.97
N ASN A 208 -15.84 23.78 27.79
CA ASN A 208 -17.10 23.15 27.41
C ASN A 208 -18.15 24.25 27.24
N THR A 209 -18.51 24.58 26.02
CA THR A 209 -19.72 25.38 25.72
C THR A 209 -20.92 24.43 25.89
N ALA A 210 -21.26 24.11 27.13
CA ALA A 210 -22.56 23.54 27.42
C ALA A 210 -23.60 24.62 27.12
N ASP A 211 -24.53 24.33 26.24
CA ASP A 211 -25.73 25.13 26.04
C ASP A 211 -26.37 25.40 27.42
N VAL A 212 -26.53 26.68 27.75
CA VAL A 212 -27.04 27.17 29.04
C VAL A 212 -28.51 26.73 29.30
N THR A 213 -29.07 25.92 28.39
CA THR A 213 -30.51 25.59 28.39
C THR A 213 -30.83 24.14 28.74
N ASN A 214 -29.85 23.22 28.99
CA ASN A 214 -30.18 21.83 29.31
C ASN A 214 -29.38 21.29 30.52
N THR A 215 -30.03 21.31 31.68
CA THR A 215 -29.49 21.02 33.00
C THR A 215 -29.37 19.52 33.36
N SER A 216 -29.34 18.59 32.40
CA SER A 216 -29.43 17.15 32.74
C SER A 216 -28.54 16.17 31.99
N THR A 217 -27.50 16.61 31.27
CA THR A 217 -26.49 15.66 30.78
C THR A 217 -25.09 16.12 31.15
N ASN A 218 -24.44 15.37 32.06
CA ASN A 218 -23.01 15.48 32.36
C ASN A 218 -22.22 15.15 31.06
N ASN A 219 -22.02 16.16 30.18
CA ASN A 219 -21.19 16.03 28.98
C ASN A 219 -19.71 16.13 29.38
N ASN A 220 -19.15 15.01 29.83
CA ASN A 220 -17.72 14.86 30.15
C ASN A 220 -16.89 14.72 28.84
N THR A 221 -17.03 15.66 27.91
CA THR A 221 -16.26 15.69 26.67
C THR A 221 -15.05 16.61 26.83
N ILE A 222 -13.87 16.11 26.48
CA ILE A 222 -12.65 16.92 26.38
C ILE A 222 -12.51 17.33 24.92
N THR A 223 -12.51 18.64 24.67
CA THR A 223 -12.13 19.20 23.36
C THR A 223 -10.82 19.95 23.51
N ALA A 224 -9.84 19.65 22.65
CA ALA A 224 -8.52 20.27 22.70
C ALA A 224 -8.01 20.54 21.27
N ARG A 225 -7.52 21.74 21.03
CA ARG A 225 -6.99 22.19 19.72
C ARG A 225 -5.47 22.22 19.72
N PHE A 226 -4.83 21.68 18.70
CA PHE A 226 -3.39 21.67 18.55
C PHE A 226 -2.87 23.03 18.09
N VAL A 227 -2.24 23.77 19.00
CA VAL A 227 -1.62 25.09 18.78
C VAL A 227 -0.24 25.08 19.44
N PRO A 228 0.75 24.39 18.87
CA PRO A 228 2.05 24.26 19.50
C PRO A 228 2.80 25.61 19.51
N ARG A 229 3.34 25.97 20.68
CA ARG A 229 4.15 27.21 20.85
C ARG A 229 5.44 27.18 20.05
N PHE A 230 5.99 25.99 19.82
CA PHE A 230 7.16 25.74 18.99
C PHE A 230 6.79 24.64 17.99
N GLN A 231 6.97 24.91 16.70
CA GLN A 231 6.93 23.82 15.73
C GLN A 231 8.12 22.92 16.03
N PRO A 232 7.92 21.67 16.49
CA PRO A 232 9.04 20.75 16.63
C PRO A 232 9.76 20.70 15.29
N LYS A 233 11.10 20.71 15.27
CA LYS A 233 11.89 20.43 14.06
C LYS A 233 11.41 19.05 13.59
N ARG A 234 10.44 19.04 12.68
CA ARG A 234 9.92 17.81 12.13
C ARG A 234 11.05 17.15 11.38
N ALA A 235 11.25 15.87 11.62
CA ALA A 235 12.11 15.07 10.78
C ALA A 235 11.77 15.38 9.31
N PRO A 236 12.77 15.46 8.38
CA PRO A 236 12.51 15.75 6.98
C PRO A 236 11.33 14.92 6.54
N ALA A 237 10.23 15.59 6.24
CA ALA A 237 8.93 14.97 6.32
C ALA A 237 8.78 13.95 5.19
N ARG A 238 8.40 12.73 5.53
CA ARG A 238 7.82 11.78 4.57
C ARG A 238 6.52 12.31 3.97
N LEU A 239 5.94 13.34 4.57
CA LEU A 239 4.66 13.93 4.19
C LEU A 239 4.91 15.37 3.76
N HIS A 240 5.24 15.59 2.50
CA HIS A 240 5.28 16.92 1.90
C HIS A 240 3.90 17.27 1.31
N ALA A 241 2.96 17.60 2.18
CA ALA A 241 1.62 18.03 1.78
C ALA A 241 1.57 19.39 1.04
N GLN A 242 2.70 19.98 0.72
CA GLN A 242 2.80 21.31 0.09
C GLN A 242 3.43 21.29 -1.31
N LEU A 243 3.59 20.13 -1.91
CA LEU A 243 4.08 20.04 -3.26
C LEU A 243 2.93 20.19 -4.22
N SER A 244 2.97 21.24 -5.02
CA SER A 244 2.12 21.48 -6.19
C SER A 244 0.71 22.00 -5.92
N SER A 245 0.50 23.27 -6.21
CA SER A 245 -0.83 23.85 -6.40
C SER A 245 -1.55 23.21 -7.59
N ALA A 246 -0.83 22.70 -8.58
CA ALA A 246 -1.36 22.09 -9.80
C ALA A 246 -1.85 20.64 -9.63
N ARG A 247 -1.48 19.94 -8.55
CA ARG A 247 -1.80 18.53 -8.33
C ARG A 247 -1.55 17.65 -9.57
N HIS A 248 -0.43 17.86 -10.20
CA HIS A 248 0.00 17.14 -11.38
C HIS A 248 1.34 16.44 -11.13
N ALA A 249 1.48 15.22 -11.63
CA ALA A 249 2.71 14.45 -11.56
C ALA A 249 3.09 13.91 -12.94
N VAL A 250 4.37 14.00 -13.26
CA VAL A 250 4.94 13.30 -14.42
C VAL A 250 5.50 11.95 -13.98
N ILE A 251 5.11 10.88 -14.67
CA ILE A 251 5.53 9.51 -14.40
C ILE A 251 6.34 8.99 -15.58
N VAL A 252 7.54 8.48 -15.32
CA VAL A 252 8.41 7.90 -16.37
C VAL A 252 8.31 6.39 -16.32
N GLY A 253 7.75 5.78 -17.39
CA GLY A 253 7.52 4.35 -17.57
C GLY A 253 6.08 3.92 -17.32
N ALA A 254 5.47 3.24 -18.32
CA ALA A 254 4.09 2.73 -18.29
C ALA A 254 4.02 1.21 -18.05
N GLY A 255 4.88 0.67 -17.18
CA GLY A 255 4.77 -0.68 -16.67
C GLY A 255 3.82 -0.77 -15.45
N LEU A 256 3.79 -1.91 -14.75
CA LEU A 256 3.00 -2.11 -13.52
C LEU A 256 3.24 -1.01 -12.47
N ALA A 257 4.48 -0.55 -12.31
CA ALA A 257 4.80 0.49 -11.34
C ALA A 257 4.17 1.84 -11.73
N GLY A 258 4.42 2.32 -12.96
CA GLY A 258 3.94 3.64 -13.38
C GLY A 258 2.43 3.71 -13.55
N SER A 259 1.81 2.66 -14.12
CA SER A 259 0.35 2.62 -14.28
C SER A 259 -0.39 2.56 -12.94
N SER A 260 0.09 1.77 -11.99
CA SER A 260 -0.50 1.74 -10.64
C SER A 260 -0.26 3.04 -9.87
N ALA A 261 0.86 3.73 -10.11
CA ALA A 261 1.10 5.07 -9.56
C ALA A 261 0.11 6.09 -10.14
N ALA A 262 -0.12 6.07 -11.45
CA ALA A 262 -1.10 6.94 -12.11
C ALA A 262 -2.52 6.73 -11.55
N TRP A 263 -2.95 5.47 -11.44
CA TRP A 263 -4.21 5.14 -10.80
C TRP A 263 -4.29 5.65 -9.35
N ALA A 264 -3.31 5.33 -8.53
CA ALA A 264 -3.35 5.70 -7.12
C ALA A 264 -3.31 7.22 -6.89
N LEU A 265 -2.62 7.97 -7.75
CA LEU A 265 -2.64 9.43 -7.75
C LEU A 265 -4.01 9.98 -8.19
N ALA A 266 -4.65 9.36 -9.19
CA ALA A 266 -6.00 9.73 -9.62
C ALA A 266 -7.03 9.52 -8.50
N VAL A 267 -6.93 8.42 -7.73
CA VAL A 267 -7.71 8.17 -6.50
C VAL A 267 -7.55 9.31 -5.50
N GLN A 268 -6.36 9.92 -5.41
CA GLN A 268 -6.10 11.09 -4.55
C GLN A 268 -6.45 12.44 -5.21
N GLY A 269 -7.08 12.43 -6.41
CA GLY A 269 -7.50 13.63 -7.14
C GLY A 269 -6.40 14.36 -7.88
N TRP A 270 -5.29 13.70 -8.12
CA TRP A 270 -4.20 14.21 -8.92
C TRP A 270 -4.36 13.82 -10.39
N THR A 271 -3.84 14.65 -11.25
CA THR A 271 -3.63 14.31 -12.67
C THR A 271 -2.21 13.79 -12.89
N SER A 272 -1.99 13.10 -13.99
CA SER A 272 -0.64 12.66 -14.36
C SER A 272 -0.42 12.60 -15.88
N THR A 273 0.84 12.84 -16.29
CA THR A 273 1.34 12.49 -17.61
C THR A 273 2.28 11.31 -17.46
N VAL A 274 2.00 10.21 -18.17
CA VAL A 274 2.85 9.01 -18.15
C VAL A 274 3.64 8.93 -19.46
N PHE A 275 4.97 9.02 -19.38
CA PHE A 275 5.88 8.87 -20.51
C PHE A 275 6.29 7.41 -20.68
N GLU A 276 6.10 6.87 -21.88
CA GLU A 276 6.51 5.51 -22.26
C GLU A 276 7.39 5.54 -23.51
N ARG A 277 8.54 4.88 -23.45
CA ARG A 277 9.49 4.83 -24.57
C ARG A 277 9.01 4.01 -25.75
N HIS A 278 8.18 3.00 -25.51
CA HIS A 278 7.61 2.14 -26.55
C HIS A 278 6.31 2.72 -27.13
N SER A 279 5.83 2.11 -28.20
CA SER A 279 4.55 2.48 -28.85
C SER A 279 3.31 2.14 -28.03
N SER A 280 3.45 1.36 -26.97
CA SER A 280 2.36 1.04 -26.02
C SER A 280 2.90 0.70 -24.64
N ALA A 281 2.03 0.76 -23.64
CA ALA A 281 2.36 0.38 -22.28
C ALA A 281 2.70 -1.12 -22.14
N ALA A 282 3.40 -1.49 -21.07
CA ALA A 282 3.70 -2.86 -20.66
C ALA A 282 4.55 -3.68 -21.65
N GLN A 283 5.45 -3.07 -22.41
CA GLN A 283 6.28 -3.79 -23.40
C GLN A 283 7.48 -4.51 -22.78
N GLU A 284 7.91 -4.16 -21.57
CA GLU A 284 9.06 -4.75 -20.88
C GLU A 284 8.64 -5.89 -19.93
N GLY A 285 9.19 -5.95 -18.73
CA GLY A 285 8.88 -6.99 -17.74
C GLY A 285 7.38 -7.15 -17.39
N SER A 286 6.59 -6.11 -17.62
CA SER A 286 5.14 -6.11 -17.44
C SER A 286 4.35 -6.70 -18.61
N GLY A 287 5.01 -7.10 -19.70
CA GLY A 287 4.36 -7.64 -20.90
C GLY A 287 4.30 -9.17 -20.97
N ASN A 288 4.56 -9.89 -19.90
CA ASN A 288 4.46 -11.35 -19.88
C ASN A 288 3.03 -11.80 -20.14
N ALA A 289 2.86 -13.00 -20.72
CA ALA A 289 1.54 -13.55 -21.02
C ALA A 289 0.72 -13.92 -19.78
N GLY A 290 1.39 -14.10 -18.64
CA GLY A 290 0.74 -14.37 -17.37
C GLY A 290 1.76 -14.39 -16.23
N GLY A 291 1.29 -14.16 -15.02
CA GLY A 291 2.11 -14.25 -13.81
C GLY A 291 1.24 -14.45 -12.58
N ILE A 292 1.85 -14.94 -11.52
CA ILE A 292 1.20 -15.28 -10.26
C ILE A 292 1.29 -14.14 -9.24
N PHE A 293 0.35 -14.14 -8.30
CA PHE A 293 0.42 -13.29 -7.11
C PHE A 293 -0.05 -14.06 -5.87
N HIS A 294 0.66 -13.89 -4.80
CA HIS A 294 0.37 -14.46 -3.47
C HIS A 294 1.25 -13.80 -2.41
N GLY A 295 0.89 -13.96 -1.15
CA GLY A 295 1.69 -13.52 -0.01
C GLY A 295 2.94 -14.37 0.24
N VAL A 296 3.61 -14.04 1.34
CA VAL A 296 4.74 -14.84 1.89
C VAL A 296 4.42 -15.15 3.34
N ILE A 297 4.57 -16.41 3.72
CA ILE A 297 4.43 -16.89 5.09
C ILE A 297 5.81 -17.32 5.59
N HIS A 298 6.18 -16.82 6.77
CA HIS A 298 7.44 -17.16 7.42
C HIS A 298 7.25 -17.09 8.94
N ALA A 299 7.77 -18.05 9.68
CA ALA A 299 7.56 -18.18 11.13
C ALA A 299 7.96 -16.95 11.95
N GLN A 300 8.95 -16.15 11.49
CA GLN A 300 9.38 -14.93 12.16
C GLN A 300 8.50 -13.70 11.85
N ASP A 301 7.56 -13.81 10.93
CA ASP A 301 6.71 -12.71 10.43
C ASP A 301 7.46 -11.37 10.22
N GLY A 302 8.66 -11.45 9.62
CA GLY A 302 9.52 -10.29 9.40
C GLY A 302 8.96 -9.31 8.36
N LEU A 303 9.65 -8.17 8.17
CA LEU A 303 9.22 -7.09 7.28
C LEU A 303 8.88 -7.55 5.86
N HIS A 304 9.67 -8.49 5.32
CA HIS A 304 9.43 -9.07 3.99
C HIS A 304 8.11 -9.84 3.94
N ALA A 305 7.80 -10.69 4.92
CA ALA A 305 6.55 -11.44 4.97
C ALA A 305 5.34 -10.51 5.13
N ARG A 306 5.42 -9.54 6.06
CA ARG A 306 4.36 -8.57 6.33
C ARG A 306 4.06 -7.68 5.12
N PHE A 307 5.10 -7.15 4.44
CA PHE A 307 4.91 -6.34 3.23
C PHE A 307 4.26 -7.16 2.12
N ASN A 308 4.73 -8.40 1.88
CA ASN A 308 4.13 -9.27 0.86
C ASN A 308 2.69 -9.68 1.19
N ARG A 309 2.35 -9.84 2.47
CA ARG A 309 0.98 -10.11 2.92
C ARG A 309 0.06 -8.94 2.59
N ALA A 310 0.40 -7.74 3.03
CA ALA A 310 -0.38 -6.54 2.73
C ALA A 310 -0.52 -6.32 1.21
N ALA A 311 0.57 -6.50 0.47
CA ALA A 311 0.59 -6.33 -0.98
C ALA A 311 -0.26 -7.37 -1.72
N SER A 312 -0.29 -8.63 -1.26
CA SER A 312 -1.09 -9.67 -1.91
C SER A 312 -2.60 -9.44 -1.72
N ILE A 313 -3.02 -8.86 -0.61
CA ILE A 313 -4.41 -8.47 -0.36
C ILE A 313 -4.84 -7.36 -1.33
N GLU A 314 -4.03 -6.32 -1.49
CA GLU A 314 -4.31 -5.25 -2.43
C GLU A 314 -4.24 -5.72 -3.91
N ALA A 315 -3.31 -6.63 -4.21
CA ALA A 315 -3.25 -7.26 -5.53
C ALA A 315 -4.53 -8.05 -5.86
N ALA A 316 -5.05 -8.82 -4.90
CA ALA A 316 -6.30 -9.57 -5.09
C ALA A 316 -7.47 -8.64 -5.42
N LYS A 317 -7.60 -7.52 -4.73
CA LYS A 317 -8.63 -6.50 -5.03
C LYS A 317 -8.46 -5.93 -6.44
N ALA A 318 -7.23 -5.53 -6.81
CA ALA A 318 -6.94 -4.96 -8.12
C ALA A 318 -7.19 -5.97 -9.26
N VAL A 319 -6.78 -7.23 -9.06
CA VAL A 319 -6.98 -8.30 -10.06
C VAL A 319 -8.46 -8.65 -10.21
N ARG A 320 -9.23 -8.79 -9.11
CA ARG A 320 -10.67 -9.01 -9.19
C ARG A 320 -11.38 -7.88 -9.94
N HIS A 321 -11.01 -6.63 -9.66
CA HIS A 321 -11.55 -5.48 -10.41
C HIS A 321 -11.23 -5.59 -11.90
N ALA A 322 -9.97 -5.83 -12.25
CA ALA A 322 -9.53 -5.94 -13.65
C ALA A 322 -10.25 -7.06 -14.41
N ILE A 323 -10.50 -8.20 -13.76
CA ILE A 323 -11.25 -9.31 -14.35
C ILE A 323 -12.72 -8.93 -14.54
N ALA A 324 -13.36 -8.39 -13.49
CA ALA A 324 -14.80 -8.15 -13.46
C ALA A 324 -15.24 -6.99 -14.37
N HIS A 325 -14.43 -5.93 -14.48
CA HIS A 325 -14.83 -4.69 -15.16
C HIS A 325 -14.09 -4.45 -16.48
N ASP A 326 -12.84 -4.92 -16.60
CA ASP A 326 -12.00 -4.64 -17.76
C ASP A 326 -11.73 -5.89 -18.63
N GLY A 327 -12.33 -7.03 -18.28
CA GLY A 327 -12.20 -8.28 -19.04
C GLY A 327 -10.77 -8.84 -19.10
N VAL A 328 -9.94 -8.52 -18.10
CA VAL A 328 -8.55 -8.98 -18.05
C VAL A 328 -8.50 -10.47 -17.76
N ALA A 329 -7.64 -11.19 -18.48
CA ALA A 329 -7.44 -12.60 -18.23
C ALA A 329 -6.73 -12.84 -16.89
N GLY A 330 -7.31 -13.75 -16.08
CA GLY A 330 -6.77 -14.07 -14.77
C GLY A 330 -7.79 -14.78 -13.88
N ALA A 331 -7.35 -15.10 -12.67
CA ALA A 331 -8.19 -15.63 -11.60
C ALA A 331 -7.60 -15.20 -10.24
N ALA A 332 -8.47 -14.90 -9.29
CA ALA A 332 -8.12 -14.52 -7.92
C ALA A 332 -8.92 -15.36 -6.92
N ASP A 333 -8.95 -16.66 -7.15
CA ASP A 333 -9.78 -17.68 -6.49
C ASP A 333 -8.97 -18.86 -5.93
N GLY A 334 -7.66 -18.73 -5.90
CA GLY A 334 -6.77 -19.69 -5.28
C GLY A 334 -5.40 -19.80 -5.95
N LEU A 335 -4.41 -20.16 -5.12
CA LEU A 335 -3.06 -20.51 -5.56
C LEU A 335 -2.47 -21.51 -4.58
N LEU A 336 -1.76 -22.53 -5.08
CA LEU A 336 -1.03 -23.51 -4.27
C LEU A 336 0.47 -23.26 -4.34
N ARG A 337 1.09 -22.95 -3.19
CA ARG A 337 2.54 -22.95 -3.05
C ARG A 337 2.97 -24.23 -2.37
N LEU A 338 3.63 -25.10 -3.11
CA LEU A 338 4.07 -26.39 -2.61
C LEU A 338 5.12 -26.19 -1.50
N GLU A 339 5.00 -27.02 -0.46
CA GLU A 339 5.89 -27.01 0.70
C GLU A 339 6.62 -28.35 0.78
N THR A 340 7.96 -28.29 0.79
CA THR A 340 8.80 -29.50 0.74
C THR A 340 9.49 -29.82 2.07
N GLU A 341 9.48 -28.90 3.02
CA GLU A 341 10.26 -29.00 4.26
C GLU A 341 9.35 -29.19 5.49
N LEU A 342 8.19 -28.52 5.52
CA LEU A 342 7.31 -28.52 6.66
C LEU A 342 6.16 -29.51 6.49
N SER A 343 5.82 -30.22 7.58
CA SER A 343 4.57 -30.99 7.64
C SER A 343 3.35 -30.07 7.72
N PRO A 344 2.13 -30.51 7.33
CA PRO A 344 0.91 -29.71 7.48
C PRO A 344 0.68 -29.23 8.92
N PHE A 345 1.04 -30.02 9.92
CA PHE A 345 0.98 -29.64 11.33
C PHE A 345 1.92 -28.48 11.65
N ALA A 346 3.17 -28.54 11.20
CA ALA A 346 4.15 -27.47 11.41
C ALA A 346 3.74 -26.18 10.64
N MET A 347 3.19 -26.33 9.43
CA MET A 347 2.64 -25.21 8.67
C MET A 347 1.49 -24.54 9.41
N GLN A 348 0.56 -25.31 9.98
CA GLN A 348 -0.55 -24.78 10.76
C GLN A 348 -0.06 -23.99 11.98
N ALA A 349 0.94 -24.50 12.69
CA ALA A 349 1.56 -23.79 13.82
C ALA A 349 2.18 -22.44 13.41
N VAL A 350 2.75 -22.35 12.20
CA VAL A 350 3.25 -21.07 11.67
C VAL A 350 2.10 -20.08 11.42
N LEU A 351 0.97 -20.52 10.86
CA LEU A 351 -0.21 -19.66 10.63
C LEU A 351 -0.74 -19.10 11.95
N GLU A 352 -0.88 -19.96 12.96
CA GLU A 352 -1.34 -19.57 14.29
C GLU A 352 -0.39 -18.61 14.97
N GLY A 353 0.93 -18.88 14.91
CA GLY A 353 1.96 -18.00 15.46
C GLY A 353 2.01 -16.60 14.82
N CYS A 354 1.60 -16.50 13.55
CA CYS A 354 1.47 -15.23 12.83
C CYS A 354 0.06 -14.62 12.91
N SER A 355 -0.89 -15.21 13.64
CA SER A 355 -2.31 -14.80 13.72
C SER A 355 -2.96 -14.69 12.33
N LEU A 356 -2.66 -15.62 11.43
CA LEU A 356 -3.22 -15.67 10.08
C LEU A 356 -4.46 -16.56 10.04
N THR A 357 -5.53 -16.04 9.46
CA THR A 357 -6.81 -16.74 9.36
C THR A 357 -6.85 -17.71 8.17
N PRO A 358 -7.70 -18.74 8.22
CA PRO A 358 -7.91 -19.65 7.08
C PRO A 358 -8.40 -18.98 5.80
N ASN A 359 -9.00 -17.79 5.91
CA ASN A 359 -9.44 -17.01 4.74
C ASN A 359 -8.25 -16.37 3.99
N TYR A 360 -7.13 -16.12 4.69
CA TYR A 360 -5.91 -15.65 4.05
C TYR A 360 -5.09 -16.80 3.47
N ALA A 361 -4.80 -17.82 4.28
CA ALA A 361 -4.05 -18.99 3.85
C ALA A 361 -4.38 -20.21 4.71
N LYS A 362 -4.27 -21.41 4.12
CA LYS A 362 -4.45 -22.71 4.78
C LYS A 362 -3.22 -23.58 4.55
N ALA A 363 -2.86 -24.35 5.59
CA ALA A 363 -1.96 -25.48 5.45
C ALA A 363 -2.79 -26.70 5.01
N ILE A 364 -2.53 -27.23 3.83
CA ILE A 364 -3.26 -28.37 3.28
C ILE A 364 -2.34 -29.55 2.99
N SER A 365 -2.88 -30.77 3.11
CA SER A 365 -2.21 -32.02 2.80
C SER A 365 -1.93 -32.18 1.31
N ALA A 366 -1.03 -33.09 0.94
CA ALA A 366 -0.77 -33.46 -0.45
C ALA A 366 -2.04 -34.00 -1.15
N ALA A 367 -2.91 -34.70 -0.43
CA ALA A 367 -4.17 -35.21 -0.96
C ALA A 367 -5.14 -34.07 -1.31
N GLU A 368 -5.28 -33.08 -0.42
CA GLU A 368 -6.13 -31.91 -0.66
C GLU A 368 -5.55 -31.03 -1.78
N ALA A 369 -4.22 -30.81 -1.80
CA ALA A 369 -3.55 -30.09 -2.87
C ALA A 369 -3.76 -30.78 -4.23
N SER A 370 -3.70 -32.12 -4.26
CA SER A 370 -3.98 -32.92 -5.45
C SER A 370 -5.43 -32.73 -5.93
N LYS A 371 -6.39 -32.76 -5.00
CA LYS A 371 -7.81 -32.53 -5.31
C LYS A 371 -8.06 -31.15 -5.91
N LEU A 372 -7.48 -30.11 -5.31
CA LEU A 372 -7.65 -28.72 -5.76
C LEU A 372 -6.98 -28.45 -7.11
N SER A 373 -5.80 -29.02 -7.32
CA SER A 373 -5.05 -28.79 -8.57
C SER A 373 -5.49 -29.68 -9.73
N GLY A 374 -6.15 -30.82 -9.46
CA GLY A 374 -6.40 -31.87 -10.44
C GLY A 374 -5.16 -32.71 -10.80
N LEU A 375 -4.03 -32.49 -10.12
CA LEU A 375 -2.75 -33.19 -10.35
C LEU A 375 -2.40 -34.09 -9.17
N ARG A 376 -1.67 -35.17 -9.41
CA ARG A 376 -1.11 -36.00 -8.33
C ARG A 376 0.13 -35.33 -7.74
N LEU A 377 -0.07 -34.58 -6.66
CA LEU A 377 1.01 -33.90 -5.94
C LEU A 377 1.47 -34.73 -4.75
N LYS A 378 2.78 -34.72 -4.49
CA LYS A 378 3.41 -35.49 -3.38
C LYS A 378 3.67 -34.64 -2.14
N HIS A 379 3.56 -33.33 -2.25
CA HIS A 379 3.88 -32.39 -1.18
C HIS A 379 2.63 -31.69 -0.65
N ALA A 380 2.67 -31.32 0.62
CA ALA A 380 1.74 -30.37 1.22
C ALA A 380 1.82 -29.02 0.52
N ALA A 381 0.84 -28.15 0.74
CA ALA A 381 0.84 -26.84 0.14
C ALA A 381 0.27 -25.78 1.08
N TRP A 382 0.77 -24.55 0.92
CA TRP A 382 0.11 -23.34 1.35
C TRP A 382 -0.96 -23.00 0.31
N HIS A 383 -2.22 -23.06 0.67
CA HIS A 383 -3.32 -22.64 -0.16
C HIS A 383 -3.65 -21.19 0.18
N TYR A 384 -3.33 -20.27 -0.72
CA TYR A 384 -3.73 -18.86 -0.63
C TYR A 384 -5.08 -18.69 -1.30
N ALA A 385 -6.14 -18.51 -0.51
CA ALA A 385 -7.51 -18.46 -1.02
C ALA A 385 -7.77 -17.28 -1.98
N GLU A 386 -7.09 -16.16 -1.76
CA GLU A 386 -7.16 -14.96 -2.60
C GLU A 386 -5.91 -14.78 -3.48
N GLY A 387 -5.03 -15.76 -3.55
CA GLY A 387 -3.95 -15.83 -4.51
C GLY A 387 -4.47 -16.13 -5.92
N GLY A 388 -3.60 -16.03 -6.91
CA GLY A 388 -4.03 -16.32 -8.27
C GLY A 388 -3.01 -15.99 -9.33
N TRP A 389 -3.51 -15.73 -10.53
CA TRP A 389 -2.72 -15.31 -11.67
C TRP A 389 -3.45 -14.24 -12.49
N VAL A 390 -2.72 -13.48 -13.29
CA VAL A 390 -3.30 -12.47 -14.18
C VAL A 390 -2.35 -12.20 -15.36
N GLU A 391 -2.89 -11.74 -16.48
CA GLU A 391 -2.13 -11.11 -17.57
C GLU A 391 -1.61 -9.73 -17.10
N PRO A 392 -0.29 -9.53 -16.90
CA PRO A 392 0.20 -8.27 -16.34
C PRO A 392 -0.07 -7.05 -17.24
N ALA A 393 -0.02 -7.23 -18.56
CA ALA A 393 -0.33 -6.16 -19.51
C ALA A 393 -1.81 -5.75 -19.41
N GLY A 394 -2.71 -6.71 -19.16
CA GLY A 394 -4.13 -6.44 -18.88
C GLY A 394 -4.30 -5.63 -17.60
N LEU A 395 -3.59 -5.99 -16.54
CA LEU A 395 -3.62 -5.26 -15.27
C LEU A 395 -3.08 -3.82 -15.43
N VAL A 396 -2.04 -3.60 -16.25
CA VAL A 396 -1.55 -2.25 -16.61
C VAL A 396 -2.65 -1.44 -17.29
N ARG A 397 -3.34 -2.02 -18.28
CA ARG A 397 -4.48 -1.36 -18.95
C ARG A 397 -5.59 -1.01 -17.98
N SER A 398 -5.93 -1.92 -17.07
CA SER A 398 -6.93 -1.69 -16.01
C SER A 398 -6.55 -0.50 -15.12
N TYR A 399 -5.30 -0.41 -14.66
CA TYR A 399 -4.85 0.75 -13.87
C TYR A 399 -4.98 2.07 -14.64
N LEU A 400 -4.56 2.10 -15.90
CA LEU A 400 -4.69 3.31 -16.74
C LEU A 400 -6.16 3.66 -17.01
N ALA A 401 -7.02 2.67 -17.26
CA ALA A 401 -8.46 2.87 -17.41
C ALA A 401 -9.11 3.46 -16.14
N ARG A 402 -8.73 2.96 -14.96
CA ARG A 402 -9.18 3.48 -13.66
C ARG A 402 -8.68 4.89 -13.36
N ALA A 403 -7.50 5.26 -13.86
CA ALA A 403 -7.03 6.65 -13.78
C ALA A 403 -7.88 7.58 -14.65
N GLY A 404 -8.49 7.05 -15.73
CA GLY A 404 -9.44 7.75 -16.59
C GLY A 404 -8.88 9.03 -17.19
N SER A 405 -9.69 10.06 -17.26
CA SER A 405 -9.31 11.38 -17.77
C SER A 405 -8.25 12.11 -16.92
N ARG A 406 -7.95 11.59 -15.73
CA ARG A 406 -6.90 12.17 -14.87
C ARG A 406 -5.49 11.74 -15.26
N SER A 407 -5.33 10.81 -16.20
CA SER A 407 -4.00 10.36 -16.66
C SER A 407 -3.90 10.39 -18.18
N THR A 408 -2.83 10.99 -18.69
CA THR A 408 -2.50 11.02 -20.11
C THR A 408 -1.27 10.15 -20.36
N LEU A 409 -1.39 9.17 -21.28
CA LEU A 409 -0.27 8.34 -21.68
C LEU A 409 0.38 8.92 -22.95
N ARG A 410 1.69 9.23 -22.89
CA ARG A 410 2.51 9.65 -24.02
C ARG A 410 3.48 8.53 -24.39
N THR A 411 3.17 7.82 -25.44
CA THR A 411 4.01 6.75 -26.01
C THR A 411 5.10 7.30 -26.93
N ASN A 412 6.07 6.45 -27.32
CA ASN A 412 7.23 6.82 -28.15
C ASN A 412 8.00 8.04 -27.60
N SER A 413 8.04 8.18 -26.27
CA SER A 413 8.58 9.35 -25.60
C SER A 413 9.67 8.93 -24.61
N VAL A 414 10.92 9.07 -25.02
CA VAL A 414 12.09 8.63 -24.25
C VAL A 414 12.60 9.79 -23.39
N VAL A 415 12.53 9.64 -22.07
CA VAL A 415 13.15 10.57 -21.14
C VAL A 415 14.61 10.17 -20.93
N THR A 416 15.53 11.03 -21.32
CA THR A 416 16.99 10.77 -21.24
C THR A 416 17.68 11.48 -20.10
N SER A 417 17.16 12.62 -19.66
CA SER A 417 17.74 13.35 -18.54
C SER A 417 16.71 14.14 -17.74
N LEU A 418 17.09 14.47 -16.52
CA LEU A 418 16.34 15.29 -15.58
C LEU A 418 17.18 16.48 -15.16
N GLN A 419 16.62 17.67 -15.20
CA GLN A 419 17.26 18.89 -14.74
C GLN A 419 16.38 19.61 -13.73
N ARG A 420 17.00 20.25 -12.74
CA ARG A 420 16.29 21.08 -11.78
C ARG A 420 16.03 22.46 -12.37
N SER A 421 14.83 22.98 -12.17
CA SER A 421 14.41 24.33 -12.55
C SER A 421 13.72 25.04 -11.38
N ASP A 422 13.36 26.30 -11.54
CA ASP A 422 12.57 27.05 -10.56
C ASP A 422 11.14 26.50 -10.46
N GLY A 423 10.58 25.96 -11.57
CA GLY A 423 9.26 25.32 -11.62
C GLY A 423 9.23 23.85 -11.17
N GLY A 424 10.39 23.29 -10.82
CA GLY A 424 10.48 21.88 -10.37
C GLY A 424 11.53 21.06 -11.11
N TRP A 425 11.10 20.17 -11.99
CA TRP A 425 11.93 19.25 -12.75
C TRP A 425 11.60 19.31 -14.23
N GLN A 426 12.60 19.48 -15.07
CA GLN A 426 12.51 19.40 -16.52
C GLN A 426 12.92 18.00 -16.98
N LEU A 427 12.07 17.38 -17.80
CA LEU A 427 12.33 16.10 -18.46
C LEU A 427 12.73 16.37 -19.90
N LEU A 428 13.88 15.86 -20.32
CA LEU A 428 14.45 16.12 -21.63
C LEU A 428 14.58 14.82 -22.44
N ASN A 429 14.44 14.94 -23.77
CA ASN A 429 14.71 13.85 -24.72
C ASN A 429 16.23 13.74 -25.05
N ALA A 430 16.60 12.90 -26.00
CA ALA A 430 17.99 12.68 -26.40
C ALA A 430 18.60 13.90 -27.12
N GLU A 431 17.79 14.69 -27.78
CA GLU A 431 18.17 15.91 -28.51
C GLU A 431 18.32 17.10 -27.55
N GLY A 432 17.91 16.95 -26.28
CA GLY A 432 17.93 18.00 -25.29
C GLY A 432 16.66 18.85 -25.27
N ASP A 433 15.63 18.48 -26.05
CA ASP A 433 14.37 19.21 -26.07
C ASP A 433 13.56 18.93 -24.81
N LEU A 434 12.84 19.93 -24.35
CA LEU A 434 11.94 19.83 -23.19
C LEU A 434 10.69 19.04 -23.55
N LEU A 435 10.51 17.89 -22.90
CA LEU A 435 9.29 17.09 -23.01
C LEU A 435 8.16 17.63 -22.12
N GLU A 436 8.50 17.92 -20.86
CA GLU A 436 7.57 18.49 -19.86
C GLU A 436 8.35 19.03 -18.66
N GLU A 437 7.78 20.04 -17.98
CA GLU A 437 8.24 20.53 -16.70
C GLU A 437 7.15 20.31 -15.65
N ALA A 438 7.53 19.77 -14.47
CA ALA A 438 6.59 19.45 -13.42
C ALA A 438 7.22 19.59 -12.02
N GLU A 439 6.42 20.01 -11.04
CA GLU A 439 6.85 20.04 -9.64
C GLU A 439 7.06 18.63 -9.07
N VAL A 440 6.34 17.62 -9.61
CA VAL A 440 6.39 16.23 -9.14
C VAL A 440 6.74 15.29 -10.30
N VAL A 441 7.82 14.52 -10.10
CA VAL A 441 8.29 13.49 -11.03
C VAL A 441 8.44 12.16 -10.30
N VAL A 442 7.92 11.10 -10.92
CA VAL A 442 8.00 9.72 -10.44
C VAL A 442 8.78 8.88 -11.46
N LEU A 443 9.92 8.35 -11.04
CA LEU A 443 10.70 7.42 -11.86
C LEU A 443 10.21 5.99 -11.62
N ALA A 444 9.48 5.43 -12.60
CA ALA A 444 8.89 4.10 -12.59
C ALA A 444 9.40 3.22 -13.75
N ASN A 445 10.55 3.58 -14.31
CA ASN A 445 11.19 2.98 -15.49
C ASN A 445 12.26 1.93 -15.14
N ALA A 446 12.00 1.13 -14.12
CA ALA A 446 12.81 0.01 -13.65
C ALA A 446 14.26 0.41 -13.32
N ASP A 447 15.26 -0.27 -13.87
CA ASP A 447 16.68 -0.01 -13.65
C ASP A 447 17.17 1.29 -14.33
N ASP A 448 16.52 1.73 -15.40
CA ASP A 448 16.85 2.98 -16.09
C ASP A 448 16.65 4.23 -15.19
N ALA A 449 15.86 4.10 -14.12
CA ALA A 449 15.79 5.10 -13.05
C ALA A 449 17.16 5.39 -12.40
N ALA A 450 18.03 4.37 -12.30
CA ALA A 450 19.39 4.56 -11.76
C ALA A 450 20.25 5.44 -12.68
N ARG A 451 20.07 5.32 -14.01
CA ARG A 451 20.75 6.18 -15.00
C ARG A 451 20.29 7.63 -14.85
N LEU A 452 18.98 7.87 -14.75
CA LEU A 452 18.44 9.22 -14.57
C LEU A 452 18.89 9.86 -13.25
N LEU A 453 19.15 9.07 -12.22
CA LEU A 453 19.63 9.53 -10.91
C LEU A 453 21.16 9.51 -10.76
N SER A 454 21.92 9.14 -11.78
CA SER A 454 23.37 8.91 -11.68
C SER A 454 24.17 10.10 -11.17
N THR A 455 23.75 11.31 -11.50
CA THR A 455 24.40 12.56 -11.03
C THR A 455 23.80 13.09 -9.73
N LEU A 456 22.49 12.94 -9.55
CA LEU A 456 21.74 13.50 -8.43
C LEU A 456 21.90 12.64 -7.16
N ALA A 457 21.60 11.35 -7.26
CA ALA A 457 21.56 10.43 -6.14
C ALA A 457 22.07 9.02 -6.52
N PRO A 458 23.33 8.86 -6.96
CA PRO A 458 23.83 7.59 -7.49
C PRO A 458 23.72 6.45 -6.49
N GLN A 459 23.77 6.74 -5.18
CA GLN A 459 23.73 5.72 -4.14
C GLN A 459 22.31 5.22 -3.82
N ALA A 460 21.27 5.93 -4.26
CA ALA A 460 19.89 5.56 -3.97
C ALA A 460 19.49 4.24 -4.64
N LEU A 461 20.01 3.99 -5.85
CA LEU A 461 19.67 2.84 -6.67
C LEU A 461 20.90 2.01 -7.11
N ALA A 462 22.11 2.30 -6.61
CA ALA A 462 23.35 1.62 -7.02
C ALA A 462 23.35 0.09 -6.75
N ALA A 463 22.53 -0.38 -5.84
CA ALA A 463 22.45 -1.79 -5.48
C ALA A 463 21.44 -2.58 -6.34
N LEU A 464 20.74 -1.94 -7.27
CA LEU A 464 19.78 -2.62 -8.13
C LEU A 464 20.49 -3.47 -9.18
N GLN A 465 19.88 -4.61 -9.49
CA GLN A 465 20.39 -5.58 -10.46
C GLN A 465 19.32 -5.89 -11.51
N GLN A 466 19.77 -6.13 -12.72
CA GLN A 466 18.97 -6.72 -13.79
C GLN A 466 19.10 -8.23 -13.77
N VAL A 467 17.96 -8.91 -13.74
CA VAL A 467 17.89 -10.38 -13.78
C VAL A 467 17.03 -10.77 -14.98
N ARG A 468 17.67 -11.39 -15.97
CA ARG A 468 17.01 -11.93 -17.14
C ARG A 468 16.12 -13.12 -16.75
N GLY A 469 14.90 -13.18 -17.28
CA GLY A 469 14.01 -14.32 -17.13
C GLY A 469 13.35 -14.68 -18.44
N GLN A 470 13.29 -15.97 -18.74
CA GLN A 470 12.56 -16.50 -19.87
C GLN A 470 11.40 -17.35 -19.39
N LEU A 471 10.22 -17.11 -19.95
CA LEU A 471 9.02 -17.94 -19.81
C LEU A 471 8.98 -18.98 -20.94
N SER A 472 8.30 -20.10 -20.66
CA SER A 472 7.97 -21.13 -21.64
C SER A 472 6.47 -21.27 -21.76
N GLN A 473 6.02 -21.49 -23.00
CA GLN A 473 4.62 -21.62 -23.35
C GLN A 473 4.46 -22.75 -24.38
N MET A 474 3.44 -23.59 -24.16
CA MET A 474 3.11 -24.73 -25.03
C MET A 474 1.59 -24.84 -25.23
N PRO A 475 1.15 -25.43 -26.35
CA PRO A 475 -0.25 -25.84 -26.50
C PRO A 475 -0.68 -26.75 -25.34
N SER A 476 -1.82 -26.46 -24.73
CA SER A 476 -2.29 -27.18 -23.52
C SER A 476 -2.65 -28.65 -23.76
N HIS A 477 -2.88 -29.03 -25.03
CA HIS A 477 -3.15 -30.41 -25.44
C HIS A 477 -1.86 -31.24 -25.68
N THR A 478 -0.68 -30.69 -25.43
CA THR A 478 0.59 -31.42 -25.60
C THR A 478 0.61 -32.62 -24.65
N PRO A 479 0.79 -33.87 -25.18
CA PRO A 479 0.86 -35.06 -24.36
C PRO A 479 1.94 -34.95 -23.29
N GLY A 480 1.61 -35.33 -22.05
CA GLY A 480 2.54 -35.26 -20.91
C GLY A 480 2.63 -33.88 -20.22
N LEU A 481 2.08 -32.81 -20.80
CA LEU A 481 2.03 -31.52 -20.16
C LEU A 481 0.93 -31.48 -19.09
N PRO A 482 1.24 -31.12 -17.82
CA PRO A 482 0.23 -31.03 -16.78
C PRO A 482 -0.71 -29.86 -17.00
N ASN A 483 -1.99 -30.09 -16.76
CA ASN A 483 -3.02 -29.05 -16.75
C ASN A 483 -3.56 -28.92 -15.32
N SER A 484 -3.22 -27.84 -14.64
CA SER A 484 -3.66 -27.57 -13.27
C SER A 484 -4.91 -26.68 -13.27
N HIS A 485 -5.83 -26.93 -12.33
CA HIS A 485 -6.99 -26.06 -12.13
C HIS A 485 -6.63 -24.74 -11.44
N LEU A 486 -5.60 -24.76 -10.56
CA LEU A 486 -5.10 -23.58 -9.85
C LEU A 486 -3.63 -23.33 -10.22
N PRO A 487 -3.15 -22.09 -10.14
CA PRO A 487 -1.73 -21.82 -10.23
C PRO A 487 -0.94 -22.60 -9.19
N LEU A 488 0.14 -23.22 -9.61
CA LEU A 488 1.10 -23.88 -8.73
C LEU A 488 2.40 -23.07 -8.67
N THR A 489 3.04 -23.03 -7.51
CA THR A 489 4.38 -22.42 -7.37
C THR A 489 5.23 -23.16 -6.34
N GLY A 490 6.55 -23.03 -6.47
CA GLY A 490 7.56 -23.71 -5.65
C GLY A 490 8.93 -23.59 -6.31
N ALA A 491 9.40 -24.67 -6.97
CA ALA A 491 10.63 -24.66 -7.76
C ALA A 491 10.53 -23.88 -9.09
N GLY A 492 9.44 -23.27 -9.34
CA GLY A 492 9.03 -22.47 -10.50
C GLY A 492 7.56 -22.19 -10.34
N TYR A 493 6.83 -21.98 -11.45
CA TYR A 493 5.37 -21.91 -11.42
C TYR A 493 4.74 -22.51 -12.67
N LEU A 494 3.48 -22.92 -12.54
CA LEU A 494 2.63 -23.43 -13.60
C LEU A 494 1.29 -22.67 -13.52
N LEU A 495 0.83 -22.11 -14.63
CA LEU A 495 -0.50 -21.50 -14.72
C LEU A 495 -1.55 -22.49 -15.25
N PRO A 496 -2.82 -22.34 -14.89
CA PRO A 496 -3.91 -22.99 -15.58
C PRO A 496 -3.88 -22.69 -17.08
N SER A 497 -4.36 -23.62 -17.87
CA SER A 497 -4.44 -23.42 -19.33
C SER A 497 -5.38 -22.27 -19.67
N TRP A 498 -4.92 -21.39 -20.55
CA TRP A 498 -5.71 -20.27 -21.03
C TRP A 498 -5.48 -20.04 -22.52
N LYS A 499 -6.57 -19.82 -23.27
CA LYS A 499 -6.54 -19.71 -24.77
C LYS A 499 -5.78 -20.86 -25.43
N GLY A 500 -5.95 -22.08 -24.92
CA GLY A 500 -5.28 -23.26 -25.48
C GLY A 500 -3.77 -23.34 -25.25
N GLN A 501 -3.22 -22.50 -24.35
CA GLN A 501 -1.81 -22.46 -24.00
C GLN A 501 -1.63 -22.72 -22.51
N THR A 502 -0.53 -23.40 -22.16
CA THR A 502 -0.06 -23.57 -20.79
C THR A 502 1.27 -22.84 -20.63
N LEU A 503 1.35 -21.96 -19.63
CA LEU A 503 2.52 -21.13 -19.33
C LEU A 503 3.18 -21.60 -18.04
N PHE A 504 4.52 -21.71 -18.08
CA PHE A 504 5.32 -22.12 -16.94
C PHE A 504 6.72 -21.47 -16.99
N GLY A 505 7.42 -21.50 -15.87
CA GLY A 505 8.78 -20.94 -15.74
C GLY A 505 9.06 -20.44 -14.33
N ALA A 506 10.00 -19.52 -14.18
CA ALA A 506 10.81 -18.91 -15.20
C ALA A 506 12.30 -19.02 -14.83
N THR A 507 13.17 -18.90 -15.82
CA THR A 507 14.60 -18.79 -15.56
C THR A 507 14.95 -17.50 -14.80
N SER A 508 16.14 -17.47 -14.21
CA SER A 508 16.65 -16.33 -13.44
C SER A 508 18.16 -16.26 -13.61
N ASN A 509 18.62 -15.41 -14.54
CA ASN A 509 20.02 -15.27 -14.92
C ASN A 509 20.48 -13.83 -14.64
N GLU A 510 21.31 -13.65 -13.62
CA GLU A 510 21.87 -12.36 -13.23
C GLU A 510 22.91 -11.90 -14.27
N GLY A 511 22.91 -10.62 -14.63
CA GLY A 511 23.89 -10.01 -15.55
C GLY A 511 23.79 -10.46 -17.00
N ASP A 512 22.80 -11.29 -17.37
CA ASP A 512 22.60 -11.74 -18.73
C ASP A 512 21.78 -10.71 -19.53
N THR A 513 22.37 -10.17 -20.59
CA THR A 513 21.79 -9.11 -21.42
C THR A 513 21.22 -9.58 -22.76
N ASP A 514 21.34 -10.88 -23.09
CA ASP A 514 20.83 -11.44 -24.35
C ASP A 514 19.28 -11.50 -24.35
N SER A 515 18.65 -10.86 -25.31
CA SER A 515 17.20 -10.84 -25.47
C SER A 515 16.61 -12.05 -26.18
N ALA A 516 17.45 -12.90 -26.79
CA ALA A 516 16.98 -14.04 -27.57
C ALA A 516 16.27 -15.08 -26.67
N VAL A 517 15.20 -15.67 -27.19
CA VAL A 517 14.59 -16.88 -26.59
C VAL A 517 15.51 -18.07 -26.88
N ARG A 518 15.90 -18.81 -25.82
CA ARG A 518 16.90 -19.87 -25.90
C ARG A 518 16.30 -21.23 -25.55
N LEU A 519 16.68 -22.25 -26.32
CA LEU A 519 16.26 -23.66 -26.05
C LEU A 519 16.72 -24.16 -24.69
N ARG A 520 17.94 -23.80 -24.23
CA ARG A 520 18.45 -24.16 -22.91
C ARG A 520 17.57 -23.63 -21.78
N ASP A 521 16.97 -22.45 -21.95
CA ASP A 521 16.08 -21.85 -20.94
C ASP A 521 14.72 -22.55 -20.92
N HIS A 522 14.23 -23.02 -22.08
CA HIS A 522 13.06 -23.90 -22.13
C HIS A 522 13.33 -25.23 -21.42
N ALA A 523 14.51 -25.83 -21.64
CA ALA A 523 14.91 -27.06 -20.95
C ALA A 523 14.99 -26.85 -19.42
N ASN A 524 15.55 -25.71 -18.97
CA ASN A 524 15.58 -25.36 -17.55
C ASN A 524 14.17 -25.18 -16.97
N ASN A 525 13.25 -24.53 -17.69
CA ASN A 525 11.87 -24.36 -17.26
C ASN A 525 11.13 -25.71 -17.19
N LEU A 526 11.39 -26.65 -18.13
CA LEU A 526 10.87 -28.02 -18.05
C LEU A 526 11.40 -28.76 -16.82
N ALA A 527 12.68 -28.66 -16.54
CA ALA A 527 13.28 -29.28 -15.35
C ALA A 527 12.66 -28.71 -14.07
N GLN A 528 12.39 -27.40 -14.01
CA GLN A 528 11.67 -26.79 -12.89
C GLN A 528 10.23 -27.27 -12.80
N LEU A 529 9.52 -27.39 -13.92
CA LEU A 529 8.15 -27.91 -13.99
C LEU A 529 8.09 -29.40 -13.53
N ALA A 530 9.03 -30.23 -14.00
CA ALA A 530 9.15 -31.62 -13.57
C ALA A 530 9.40 -31.73 -12.05
N LYS A 531 10.29 -30.88 -11.52
CA LYS A 531 10.55 -30.79 -10.08
C LYS A 531 9.33 -30.30 -9.29
N LEU A 532 8.59 -29.33 -9.82
CA LEU A 532 7.38 -28.77 -9.21
C LEU A 532 6.27 -29.81 -9.14
N THR A 533 5.97 -30.47 -10.26
CA THR A 533 4.82 -31.38 -10.37
C THR A 533 5.15 -32.83 -10.00
N GLN A 534 6.42 -33.22 -10.10
CA GLN A 534 6.91 -34.61 -9.95
C GLN A 534 6.17 -35.62 -10.85
N ILE A 535 5.71 -35.18 -12.01
CA ILE A 535 5.06 -35.98 -13.04
C ILE A 535 6.15 -36.50 -13.99
N PRO A 536 6.37 -37.83 -14.10
CA PRO A 536 7.47 -38.38 -14.93
C PRO A 536 7.40 -37.96 -16.40
N ALA A 537 6.22 -37.93 -16.99
CA ALA A 537 6.02 -37.54 -18.40
C ALA A 537 6.54 -36.13 -18.73
N VAL A 538 6.59 -35.21 -17.74
CA VAL A 538 7.14 -33.86 -17.96
C VAL A 538 8.64 -33.89 -18.27
N ALA A 539 9.36 -34.82 -17.68
CA ALA A 539 10.80 -34.98 -17.91
C ALA A 539 11.14 -35.55 -19.32
N GLU A 540 10.16 -36.17 -19.97
CA GLU A 540 10.27 -36.71 -21.32
C GLU A 540 9.94 -35.68 -22.41
N LEU A 541 9.35 -34.50 -22.03
CA LEU A 541 9.03 -33.44 -22.97
C LEU A 541 10.30 -32.82 -23.56
N THR A 542 10.31 -32.61 -24.87
CA THR A 542 11.39 -31.91 -25.55
C THR A 542 11.03 -30.43 -25.71
N SER A 543 12.04 -29.56 -25.67
CA SER A 543 11.84 -28.11 -25.79
C SER A 543 11.60 -27.63 -27.23
N ASN A 544 11.49 -28.53 -28.19
CA ASN A 544 11.22 -28.19 -29.58
C ASN A 544 9.77 -27.68 -29.75
N GLY A 545 9.62 -26.59 -30.47
CA GLY A 545 8.29 -25.96 -30.72
C GLY A 545 7.74 -25.12 -29.57
N PHE A 546 8.51 -24.90 -28.50
CA PHE A 546 8.10 -23.99 -27.44
C PHE A 546 8.11 -22.54 -27.93
N GLN A 547 7.10 -21.81 -27.52
CA GLN A 547 7.15 -20.35 -27.57
C GLN A 547 7.71 -19.83 -26.25
N GLY A 548 8.30 -18.66 -26.29
CA GLY A 548 8.85 -18.04 -25.09
C GLY A 548 8.88 -16.53 -25.17
N ARG A 549 9.07 -15.93 -24.02
CA ARG A 549 9.32 -14.49 -23.90
C ARG A 549 10.44 -14.26 -22.89
N THR A 550 11.35 -13.39 -23.27
CA THR A 550 12.44 -12.91 -22.41
C THR A 550 12.14 -11.51 -21.93
N ALA A 551 12.42 -11.26 -20.67
CA ALA A 551 12.33 -9.92 -20.07
C ALA A 551 13.27 -9.80 -18.88
N TRP A 552 13.60 -8.56 -18.50
CA TRP A 552 14.45 -8.27 -17.35
C TRP A 552 13.63 -7.83 -16.14
N ARG A 553 14.02 -8.33 -14.99
CA ARG A 553 13.49 -7.94 -13.69
C ARG A 553 14.50 -7.02 -13.03
N CYS A 554 14.09 -5.82 -12.65
CA CYS A 554 14.87 -4.97 -11.77
C CYS A 554 14.67 -5.42 -10.32
N VAL A 555 15.74 -5.82 -9.65
CA VAL A 555 15.72 -6.46 -8.33
C VAL A 555 16.59 -5.70 -7.35
N ALA A 556 16.11 -5.48 -6.13
CA ALA A 556 16.91 -5.01 -5.01
C ALA A 556 17.50 -6.19 -4.23
N PRO A 557 18.70 -6.07 -3.62
CA PRO A 557 19.36 -7.18 -2.91
C PRO A 557 18.52 -7.77 -1.77
N ASP A 558 17.68 -6.96 -1.14
CA ASP A 558 16.79 -7.38 -0.04
C ASP A 558 15.43 -7.90 -0.52
N ARG A 559 15.25 -7.99 -1.84
CA ARG A 559 14.02 -8.49 -2.48
C ARG A 559 12.76 -7.77 -2.04
N LEU A 560 12.86 -6.45 -1.77
CA LEU A 560 11.74 -5.54 -1.54
C LEU A 560 11.77 -4.43 -2.60
N PRO A 561 10.61 -3.86 -2.97
CA PRO A 561 10.57 -2.76 -3.94
C PRO A 561 11.25 -1.50 -3.38
N VAL A 562 11.51 -0.54 -4.24
CA VAL A 562 12.03 0.79 -3.86
C VAL A 562 10.94 1.81 -4.14
N ILE A 563 10.40 2.42 -3.06
CA ILE A 563 9.25 3.32 -3.14
C ILE A 563 9.47 4.53 -2.24
N GLY A 564 9.39 5.73 -2.78
CA GLY A 564 9.42 6.96 -1.99
C GLY A 564 10.25 8.08 -2.56
N GLY A 565 10.43 9.15 -1.78
CA GLY A 565 11.19 10.32 -2.19
C GLY A 565 12.68 10.03 -2.34
N VAL A 566 13.29 10.54 -3.39
CA VAL A 566 14.73 10.36 -3.67
C VAL A 566 15.57 11.09 -2.61
N PRO A 567 16.49 10.40 -1.89
CA PRO A 567 17.31 11.04 -0.86
C PRO A 567 18.31 12.02 -1.47
N LEU A 568 18.51 13.17 -0.81
CA LEU A 568 19.60 14.08 -1.14
C LEU A 568 20.96 13.41 -0.93
N LYS A 569 21.90 13.74 -1.79
CA LYS A 569 23.31 13.39 -1.57
C LYS A 569 23.79 14.11 -0.30
N THR A 570 24.19 13.34 0.72
CA THR A 570 24.63 13.88 2.00
C THR A 570 25.91 13.18 2.47
N GLN A 571 26.76 13.92 3.17
CA GLN A 571 27.90 13.37 3.89
C GLN A 571 27.56 13.02 5.35
N ALA A 572 26.36 13.38 5.82
CA ALA A 572 25.93 13.09 7.18
C ALA A 572 25.73 11.58 7.39
N LEU A 573 26.19 11.07 8.53
CA LEU A 573 26.07 9.67 8.92
C LEU A 573 24.68 9.39 9.53
N ILE A 574 23.62 9.49 8.69
CA ILE A 574 22.24 9.24 9.09
C ILE A 574 21.93 7.76 8.87
N ASP A 575 21.59 7.05 9.93
CA ASP A 575 21.33 5.61 9.95
C ASP A 575 19.84 5.24 9.84
N GLN A 576 18.94 6.22 9.83
CA GLN A 576 17.50 6.04 9.71
C GLN A 576 16.99 6.65 8.40
N PRO A 577 16.34 5.86 7.51
CA PRO A 577 15.84 6.36 6.23
C PRO A 577 14.91 7.58 6.39
N ARG A 578 14.04 7.52 7.41
CA ARG A 578 13.03 8.57 7.69
C ARG A 578 13.61 9.94 8.04
N LEU A 579 14.88 10.01 8.42
CA LEU A 579 15.55 11.26 8.81
C LEU A 579 16.35 11.89 7.67
N MET A 580 16.52 11.17 6.55
CA MET A 580 17.26 11.69 5.41
C MET A 580 16.46 12.74 4.66
N ALA A 581 17.09 13.87 4.34
CA ALA A 581 16.52 14.90 3.47
C ALA A 581 16.29 14.36 2.06
N ARG A 582 15.29 14.88 1.35
CA ARG A 582 14.85 14.43 0.03
C ARG A 582 14.93 15.55 -0.99
N TYR A 583 15.11 15.17 -2.25
CA TYR A 583 14.85 16.09 -3.36
C TYR A 583 13.35 16.42 -3.38
N PRO A 584 12.96 17.71 -3.29
CA PRO A 584 11.56 18.09 -3.39
C PRO A 584 10.97 17.63 -4.71
N GLY A 585 9.80 17.01 -4.67
CA GLY A 585 9.05 16.58 -5.86
C GLY A 585 9.65 15.42 -6.65
N LEU A 586 10.77 14.81 -6.24
CA LEU A 586 11.37 13.71 -6.98
C LEU A 586 11.18 12.38 -6.23
N PHE A 587 10.51 11.44 -6.89
CA PHE A 587 10.14 10.14 -6.33
C PHE A 587 10.63 8.99 -7.22
N VAL A 588 10.73 7.81 -6.62
CA VAL A 588 11.05 6.58 -7.34
C VAL A 588 10.10 5.47 -6.93
N TYR A 589 9.68 4.67 -7.92
CA TYR A 589 8.92 3.45 -7.72
C TYR A 589 9.44 2.36 -8.67
N THR A 590 10.33 1.52 -8.17
CA THR A 590 11.07 0.54 -8.98
C THR A 590 11.40 -0.73 -8.20
N ALA A 591 12.21 -1.59 -8.80
CA ALA A 591 12.69 -2.85 -8.22
C ALA A 591 11.56 -3.82 -7.85
N LEU A 592 10.54 -3.95 -8.70
CA LEU A 592 9.43 -4.87 -8.48
C LEU A 592 9.84 -6.35 -8.63
N GLY A 593 10.99 -6.64 -9.21
CA GLY A 593 11.54 -7.98 -9.34
C GLY A 593 10.58 -8.96 -10.00
N SER A 594 10.42 -10.14 -9.39
CA SER A 594 9.47 -11.17 -9.83
C SER A 594 8.07 -11.03 -9.21
N ARG A 595 7.82 -9.96 -8.42
CA ARG A 595 6.58 -9.76 -7.67
C ARG A 595 5.80 -8.53 -8.11
N GLY A 596 5.99 -8.07 -9.34
CA GLY A 596 5.37 -6.86 -9.85
C GLY A 596 3.84 -6.87 -9.75
N ILE A 597 3.18 -7.98 -10.03
CA ILE A 597 1.74 -8.14 -9.88
C ILE A 597 1.34 -7.99 -8.40
N THR A 598 2.03 -8.71 -7.52
CA THR A 598 1.75 -8.64 -6.07
C THR A 598 1.92 -7.24 -5.49
N TRP A 599 2.95 -6.50 -5.95
CA TRP A 599 3.35 -5.24 -5.32
C TRP A 599 2.77 -3.99 -5.97
N SER A 600 2.22 -4.09 -7.19
CA SER A 600 1.83 -2.90 -7.97
C SER A 600 0.76 -2.06 -7.27
N ALA A 601 -0.33 -2.65 -6.81
CA ALA A 601 -1.44 -1.91 -6.19
C ALA A 601 -0.99 -1.19 -4.91
N LEU A 602 -0.47 -1.93 -3.93
CA LEU A 602 -0.02 -1.36 -2.65
C LEU A 602 1.14 -0.38 -2.83
N GLY A 603 2.06 -0.66 -3.76
CA GLY A 603 3.19 0.22 -4.05
C GLY A 603 2.74 1.54 -4.66
N GLY A 604 1.77 1.52 -5.57
CA GLY A 604 1.15 2.73 -6.13
C GLY A 604 0.46 3.57 -5.05
N GLN A 605 -0.34 2.95 -4.19
CA GLN A 605 -0.98 3.62 -3.04
C GLN A 605 0.06 4.19 -2.06
N THR A 606 1.13 3.45 -1.77
CA THR A 606 2.24 3.91 -0.92
C THR A 606 2.93 5.13 -1.52
N LEU A 607 3.20 5.13 -2.83
CA LEU A 607 3.77 6.26 -3.54
C LEU A 607 2.81 7.46 -3.53
N ALA A 608 1.53 7.24 -3.80
CA ALA A 608 0.52 8.31 -3.75
C ALA A 608 0.47 8.96 -2.36
N ALA A 609 0.58 8.17 -1.28
CA ALA A 609 0.67 8.72 0.07
C ALA A 609 1.93 9.58 0.28
N TRP A 610 3.08 9.20 -0.30
CA TRP A 610 4.30 10.01 -0.31
C TRP A 610 4.10 11.36 -1.03
N VAL A 611 3.47 11.34 -2.19
CA VAL A 611 3.26 12.52 -3.03
C VAL A 611 2.23 13.46 -2.42
N THR A 612 1.11 12.93 -1.97
CA THR A 612 -0.07 13.72 -1.60
C THR A 612 -0.15 14.04 -0.10
N GLY A 613 0.61 13.31 0.74
CA GLY A 613 0.50 13.40 2.20
C GLY A 613 -0.78 12.76 2.76
N SER A 614 -1.48 11.90 2.01
CA SER A 614 -2.57 11.07 2.55
C SER A 614 -2.03 10.05 3.58
N PRO A 615 -2.89 9.48 4.45
CA PRO A 615 -2.47 8.43 5.36
C PRO A 615 -1.75 7.29 4.62
N SER A 616 -0.63 6.82 5.19
CA SER A 616 0.11 5.71 4.61
C SER A 616 -0.69 4.41 4.70
N PRO A 617 -0.82 3.64 3.59
CA PRO A 617 -1.52 2.36 3.61
C PRO A 617 -0.72 1.25 4.30
N ILE A 618 0.52 1.51 4.71
CA ILE A 618 1.41 0.58 5.40
C ILE A 618 2.09 1.23 6.61
N GLU A 619 2.52 0.40 7.52
CA GLU A 619 3.20 0.78 8.76
C GLU A 619 4.53 1.50 8.52
N ALA A 620 4.94 2.35 9.46
CA ALA A 620 6.20 3.10 9.39
C ALA A 620 7.43 2.21 9.20
N CYS A 621 7.47 1.05 9.84
CA CYS A 621 8.58 0.08 9.68
C CYS A 621 8.61 -0.53 8.26
N LEU A 622 7.46 -0.74 7.62
CA LEU A 622 7.38 -1.20 6.23
C LEU A 622 7.74 -0.09 5.25
N LEU A 623 7.34 1.17 5.54
CA LEU A 623 7.81 2.32 4.77
C LEU A 623 9.34 2.44 4.80
N ASP A 624 9.98 2.27 5.98
CA ASP A 624 11.45 2.24 6.09
C ASP A 624 12.07 1.10 5.28
N ALA A 625 11.39 -0.04 5.22
CA ALA A 625 11.89 -1.23 4.51
C ALA A 625 11.86 -1.07 2.98
N VAL A 626 10.96 -0.25 2.43
CA VAL A 626 10.86 0.00 0.98
C VAL A 626 11.47 1.35 0.55
N ASP A 627 11.88 2.19 1.49
CA ASP A 627 12.44 3.53 1.27
C ASP A 627 13.74 3.48 0.45
N PRO A 628 13.93 4.31 -0.59
CA PRO A 628 15.18 4.37 -1.35
C PRO A 628 16.41 4.73 -0.50
N ALA A 629 16.25 5.47 0.60
CA ALA A 629 17.34 5.81 1.52
C ALA A 629 17.82 4.63 2.39
N ARG A 630 17.10 3.49 2.39
CA ARG A 630 17.45 2.31 3.22
C ARG A 630 18.85 1.74 2.93
N PHE A 631 19.30 1.84 1.69
CA PHE A 631 20.63 1.35 1.29
C PHE A 631 21.74 2.21 1.91
N THR A 632 21.59 3.52 1.84
CA THR A 632 22.51 4.48 2.51
C THR A 632 22.50 4.28 4.02
N ALA A 633 21.33 4.16 4.64
CA ALA A 633 21.20 3.93 6.08
C ALA A 633 21.86 2.62 6.53
N ARG A 634 21.72 1.54 5.75
CA ARG A 634 22.38 0.25 6.05
C ARG A 634 23.89 0.34 5.97
N ARG A 635 24.43 1.07 4.99
CA ARG A 635 25.87 1.31 4.86
C ARG A 635 26.41 2.07 6.08
N VAL A 636 25.72 3.11 6.51
CA VAL A 636 26.10 3.89 7.70
C VAL A 636 26.11 3.01 8.95
N ARG A 637 25.06 2.20 9.17
CA ARG A 637 25.03 1.24 10.30
C ARG A 637 26.16 0.21 10.24
N GLY A 638 26.54 -0.24 9.05
CA GLY A 638 27.69 -1.13 8.85
C GLY A 638 29.01 -0.46 9.27
N LEU A 639 29.24 0.78 8.87
CA LEU A 639 30.41 1.55 9.27
C LEU A 639 30.49 1.76 10.78
N GLN A 640 29.39 2.15 11.42
CA GLN A 640 29.30 2.34 12.88
C GLN A 640 29.60 1.05 13.65
N ARG A 641 29.08 -0.10 13.20
CA ARG A 641 29.36 -1.43 13.81
C ARG A 641 30.83 -1.80 13.69
N ASN A 642 31.46 -1.57 12.53
CA ASN A 642 32.88 -1.86 12.31
C ASN A 642 33.77 -0.97 13.20
N GLN A 643 33.43 0.32 13.37
CA GLN A 643 34.12 1.22 14.30
C GLN A 643 33.99 0.76 15.76
N ALA A 644 32.75 0.37 16.18
CA ALA A 644 32.50 -0.14 17.54
C ALA A 644 33.21 -1.47 17.83
N SER A 645 33.44 -2.32 16.80
CA SER A 645 34.14 -3.60 16.93
C SER A 645 35.65 -3.52 16.76
N GLY A 646 36.22 -2.32 16.59
CA GLY A 646 37.68 -2.11 16.38
C GLY A 646 38.21 -2.63 15.04
N LYS A 647 37.33 -3.06 14.14
CA LYS A 647 37.69 -3.48 12.77
C LYS A 647 37.81 -2.22 11.91
N VAL A 648 39.03 -1.65 11.83
CA VAL A 648 39.36 -0.56 10.90
C VAL A 648 39.13 -1.11 9.48
N ALA A 649 38.16 -0.57 8.76
CA ALA A 649 38.03 -0.84 7.34
C ALA A 649 39.27 -0.22 6.65
N ALA A 650 40.13 -1.02 6.06
CA ALA A 650 41.06 -0.56 5.07
C ALA A 650 40.25 0.03 3.89
N VAL A 651 40.55 1.26 3.53
CA VAL A 651 39.98 2.05 2.43
C VAL A 651 40.33 1.40 1.09
#